data_dbdeb727e2d35913f66f5602215d2a6e
#
_entry.id   dbdeb727e2d35913f66f5602215d2a6e
#
_cell.length_a   1.000
_cell.length_b   1.000
_cell.length_c   1.000
_cell.angle_alpha   90.00
_cell.angle_beta   90.00
_cell.angle_gamma   90.00
#
_symmetry.space_group_name_H-M   'P 1'
#
loop_
_entity.id
_entity.type
_entity.pdbx_description
1 polymer ?
#
loop_
_entity_poly.entity_id
_entity_poly.type
_entity_poly.pdbx_seq_one_letter_code
_entity_poly.pdbx_strand_id
1 'polypeptide(L)'
;MKNYQPFTIKPIIIFLIGIFILHNQAGIQAQSISYSIPVEVKDNVPDTPQLLGIPIPKGTLYSSDYVRVLNAYGQEIPSQITKVSTWEPADASIKWIWVFFFSEEEDSYTVEYGDDIRNGRLYDKVLTVNNNQRPTGEVEVNTGPLRFTIEKGIGGGYLNAPPSSGFMDKVELDLEGDGFEEDDVIATGAAQRANFLDILDDAGLDPSKAVVTRTVKELGTGPLHAIIRVEGEYHYEREDNNSAPFVMRIHAYAGKSYVRVQHTFVYTGVPDKHTKQLGEYEAIATQMENIIDEEPLSQDPGFTQANDRIAALGLRLDYKLKDNTTVYTEAFNEAWYNPMTTQAFSTSLEGQKAFSLLQSGPNLSQIPPLENSGSNARMEGVFEASWGIEGGSKSTAERAPGWITIADDERGITVAFDQFFEEYPKELMVDDDAKTLQAYAWTPNVEPLSFAKQNNNTDSGMIANFAQGLAKTTDMIFFFHGTDKASSGSAQPQVDAANQVKTLMRPPVAHASPEWYSKSEAFGKMAVASDAFADYERHLDHKFDWMRYNQQWEPWYGMLNYGDFLTYYYRNEWQMWTNNEPANDYMWWLQFIRTGNPDYYRVAKASSKHTMDIDNVHWPKDPEYVGDTNESLHAFQWAAQPKGSPYIGMGRRHADQHYTSLLSAHVWVAGWVSSYYLDGNHRGLEVAKETANYYVKRVFGEHGLTGRRLYLSVWNLAEIVDATKNPDYTAELMDRVERMVQFQYD
;
A
#
# COMPACT_ATOMS: atom_id res chain seq x y z
N MET A 1 -3.20 65.06 18.56
CA MET A 1 -3.99 66.04 17.80
C MET A 1 -3.23 66.42 16.56
N LYS A 2 -3.53 65.92 15.41
CA LYS A 2 -3.21 66.49 14.10
C LYS A 2 -4.34 66.08 13.15
N ASN A 3 -4.99 67.10 12.61
CA ASN A 3 -6.19 67.05 11.78
C ASN A 3 -5.89 66.42 10.42
N TYR A 4 -6.71 65.50 9.99
CA TYR A 4 -6.85 65.13 8.59
C TYR A 4 -8.07 65.78 8.00
N GLN A 5 -7.94 66.57 6.95
CA GLN A 5 -8.99 67.12 6.13
C GLN A 5 -9.32 66.19 4.97
N PRO A 6 -10.59 66.05 4.54
CA PRO A 6 -10.93 65.22 3.40
C PRO A 6 -10.73 65.88 2.06
N PHE A 7 -10.18 65.15 1.09
CA PHE A 7 -10.08 65.57 -0.29
C PHE A 7 -11.42 65.44 -1.02
N THR A 8 -11.94 66.53 -1.52
CA THR A 8 -13.09 66.59 -2.41
C THR A 8 -12.68 66.40 -3.86
N ILE A 9 -13.24 65.41 -4.58
CA ILE A 9 -13.07 65.15 -6.00
C ILE A 9 -14.09 65.98 -6.78
N LYS A 10 -13.64 66.89 -7.65
CA LYS A 10 -14.51 67.60 -8.63
C LYS A 10 -14.73 66.74 -9.87
N PRO A 11 -15.91 66.73 -10.48
CA PRO A 11 -16.15 65.99 -11.73
C PRO A 11 -15.57 66.72 -12.92
N ILE A 12 -14.78 65.97 -13.73
CA ILE A 12 -14.31 66.43 -15.04
C ILE A 12 -15.30 65.98 -16.10
N ILE A 13 -15.82 66.94 -16.85
CA ILE A 13 -16.71 66.80 -18.02
C ILE A 13 -15.87 66.23 -19.17
N ILE A 14 -16.26 65.09 -19.71
CA ILE A 14 -15.66 64.51 -20.91
C ILE A 14 -16.39 65.00 -22.14
N PHE A 15 -15.67 65.71 -23.00
CA PHE A 15 -16.11 66.10 -24.34
C PHE A 15 -15.99 64.90 -25.28
N LEU A 16 -17.12 64.52 -25.93
CA LEU A 16 -17.16 63.53 -27.01
C LEU A 16 -16.55 64.17 -28.30
N ILE A 17 -15.37 63.63 -28.71
CA ILE A 17 -14.89 63.80 -30.09
C ILE A 17 -15.00 62.45 -30.76
N GLY A 18 -15.94 62.29 -31.69
CA GLY A 18 -16.07 61.14 -32.54
C GLY A 18 -14.92 61.09 -33.56
N ILE A 19 -14.08 60.09 -33.47
CA ILE A 19 -13.15 59.71 -34.56
C ILE A 19 -13.59 58.38 -35.10
N PHE A 20 -14.00 58.33 -36.35
CA PHE A 20 -14.18 57.09 -37.11
C PHE A 20 -12.82 56.40 -37.24
N ILE A 21 -12.58 55.36 -36.46
CA ILE A 21 -11.49 54.44 -36.68
C ILE A 21 -12.04 53.24 -37.44
N LEU A 22 -11.64 53.08 -38.69
CA LEU A 22 -11.81 51.87 -39.47
C LEU A 22 -11.30 50.68 -38.63
N HIS A 23 -12.19 49.80 -38.24
CA HIS A 23 -11.84 48.53 -37.60
C HIS A 23 -11.12 47.65 -38.62
N ASN A 24 -9.79 47.70 -38.61
CA ASN A 24 -9.04 46.52 -39.00
C ASN A 24 -9.18 45.52 -37.84
N GLN A 25 -10.12 44.60 -37.96
CA GLN A 25 -10.13 43.39 -37.14
C GLN A 25 -8.99 42.47 -37.62
N ALA A 26 -7.74 42.84 -37.25
CA ALA A 26 -6.78 41.81 -37.05
C ALA A 26 -7.27 41.02 -35.85
N GLY A 27 -7.87 39.90 -36.09
CA GLY A 27 -8.20 38.93 -35.04
C GLY A 27 -6.88 38.66 -34.34
N ILE A 28 -6.78 39.11 -33.10
CA ILE A 28 -5.80 38.57 -32.15
C ILE A 28 -6.28 37.13 -32.00
N GLN A 29 -5.77 36.21 -32.81
CA GLN A 29 -5.81 34.81 -32.45
C GLN A 29 -5.07 34.73 -31.14
N ALA A 30 -5.80 34.54 -30.05
CA ALA A 30 -5.20 34.13 -28.82
C ALA A 30 -4.32 32.93 -29.14
N GLN A 31 -3.03 33.08 -29.01
CA GLN A 31 -2.10 31.99 -29.26
C GLN A 31 -2.44 30.91 -28.26
N SER A 32 -2.94 29.79 -28.73
CA SER A 32 -3.25 28.67 -27.86
C SER A 32 -1.98 28.23 -27.14
N ILE A 33 -2.06 28.16 -25.84
CA ILE A 33 -0.93 27.75 -25.00
C ILE A 33 -1.01 26.23 -24.85
N SER A 34 -0.02 25.54 -25.38
CA SER A 34 0.19 24.11 -25.16
C SER A 34 1.46 23.87 -24.36
N TYR A 35 1.44 22.84 -23.56
CA TYR A 35 2.55 22.40 -22.74
C TYR A 35 2.92 20.97 -23.10
N SER A 36 4.22 20.66 -23.03
CA SER A 36 4.79 19.36 -23.33
C SER A 36 5.62 18.90 -22.15
N ILE A 37 5.34 17.71 -21.63
CA ILE A 37 5.96 17.12 -20.46
C ILE A 37 6.70 15.87 -20.90
N PRO A 38 8.05 15.85 -20.87
CA PRO A 38 8.79 14.62 -21.12
C PRO A 38 8.51 13.58 -20.04
N VAL A 39 8.26 12.34 -20.48
CA VAL A 39 8.06 11.18 -19.62
C VAL A 39 8.98 10.08 -20.09
N GLU A 40 9.59 9.38 -19.15
CA GLU A 40 10.44 8.22 -19.41
C GLU A 40 9.93 7.02 -18.63
N VAL A 41 10.01 5.83 -19.22
CA VAL A 41 9.69 4.55 -18.56
C VAL A 41 11.01 3.81 -18.32
N LYS A 42 11.43 3.75 -17.06
CA LYS A 42 12.64 3.04 -16.65
C LYS A 42 12.39 1.53 -16.57
N ASP A 43 13.40 0.74 -16.93
CA ASP A 43 13.31 -0.73 -17.00
C ASP A 43 12.17 -1.19 -17.95
N ASN A 44 11.95 -0.48 -19.06
CA ASN A 44 10.80 -0.65 -19.94
C ASN A 44 10.64 -2.10 -20.43
N VAL A 45 9.43 -2.61 -20.33
CA VAL A 45 8.96 -3.85 -20.95
C VAL A 45 7.68 -3.50 -21.70
N PRO A 46 7.62 -3.70 -23.00
CA PRO A 46 6.43 -3.35 -23.79
C PRO A 46 5.15 -4.00 -23.28
N ASP A 47 4.03 -3.34 -23.55
CA ASP A 47 2.69 -3.81 -23.19
C ASP A 47 2.46 -3.97 -21.67
N THR A 48 3.23 -3.23 -20.87
CA THR A 48 3.12 -3.20 -19.40
C THR A 48 2.34 -1.97 -18.95
N PRO A 49 1.41 -2.10 -17.97
CA PRO A 49 0.62 -0.99 -17.47
C PRO A 49 1.51 0.02 -16.74
N GLN A 50 1.41 1.28 -17.13
CA GLN A 50 2.08 2.41 -16.50
C GLN A 50 1.05 3.35 -15.88
N LEU A 51 1.25 3.68 -14.61
CA LEU A 51 0.48 4.70 -13.91
C LEU A 51 1.46 5.68 -13.27
N LEU A 52 1.35 6.95 -13.63
CA LEU A 52 2.18 7.99 -13.03
C LEU A 52 1.37 9.22 -12.66
N GLY A 53 1.76 9.85 -11.56
CA GLY A 53 1.22 11.14 -11.16
C GLY A 53 2.02 12.31 -11.75
N ILE A 54 1.33 13.21 -12.41
CA ILE A 54 1.93 14.41 -13.00
C ILE A 54 1.34 15.65 -12.35
N PRO A 55 2.18 16.51 -11.74
CA PRO A 55 1.73 17.78 -11.22
C PRO A 55 1.59 18.80 -12.35
N ILE A 56 0.57 19.64 -12.26
CA ILE A 56 0.24 20.67 -13.23
C ILE A 56 0.38 22.04 -12.59
N PRO A 57 1.10 23.01 -13.19
CA PRO A 57 1.21 24.36 -12.67
C PRO A 57 -0.14 25.05 -12.52
N LYS A 58 -0.26 25.87 -11.48
CA LYS A 58 -1.50 26.58 -11.15
C LYS A 58 -2.03 27.39 -12.34
N GLY A 59 -3.34 27.26 -12.59
CA GLY A 59 -4.04 28.06 -13.61
C GLY A 59 -3.84 27.61 -15.06
N THR A 60 -3.17 26.45 -15.31
CA THR A 60 -2.83 26.03 -16.68
C THR A 60 -3.69 24.91 -17.24
N LEU A 61 -4.42 24.17 -16.39
CA LEU A 61 -5.32 23.07 -16.81
C LEU A 61 -6.56 23.02 -15.93
N TYR A 62 -7.76 22.90 -16.54
CA TYR A 62 -9.05 22.84 -15.84
C TYR A 62 -9.85 21.56 -16.09
N SER A 63 -9.58 20.84 -17.20
CA SER A 63 -10.20 19.55 -17.51
C SER A 63 -9.16 18.54 -18.00
N SER A 64 -9.29 17.30 -17.55
CA SER A 64 -8.49 16.18 -18.03
C SER A 64 -8.75 15.80 -19.49
N ASP A 65 -9.83 16.29 -20.12
CA ASP A 65 -10.09 16.08 -21.55
C ASP A 65 -9.07 16.79 -22.47
N TYR A 66 -8.31 17.74 -21.93
CA TYR A 66 -7.30 18.52 -22.64
C TYR A 66 -5.88 18.00 -22.42
N VAL A 67 -5.75 16.68 -22.22
CA VAL A 67 -4.47 16.00 -22.01
C VAL A 67 -4.41 14.77 -22.90
N ARG A 68 -3.27 14.53 -23.57
CA ARG A 68 -3.00 13.31 -24.33
C ARG A 68 -1.57 12.82 -24.12
N VAL A 69 -1.31 11.58 -24.48
CA VAL A 69 0.01 10.96 -24.42
C VAL A 69 0.49 10.66 -25.83
N LEU A 70 1.72 11.04 -26.14
CA LEU A 70 2.40 10.74 -27.38
C LEU A 70 3.56 9.77 -27.11
N ASN A 71 3.78 8.82 -28.03
CA ASN A 71 4.96 7.97 -28.03
C ASN A 71 6.20 8.70 -28.56
N ALA A 72 7.33 8.01 -28.63
CA ALA A 72 8.61 8.56 -29.11
C ALA A 72 8.54 9.09 -30.55
N TYR A 73 7.60 8.65 -31.36
CA TYR A 73 7.39 9.07 -32.75
C TYR A 73 6.41 10.25 -32.89
N GLY A 74 5.90 10.76 -31.77
CA GLY A 74 4.92 11.85 -31.74
C GLY A 74 3.51 11.42 -32.13
N GLN A 75 3.21 10.12 -32.08
CA GLN A 75 1.89 9.57 -32.33
C GLN A 75 1.12 9.47 -31.00
N GLU A 76 -0.15 9.84 -31.02
CA GLU A 76 -1.01 9.70 -29.85
C GLU A 76 -1.30 8.23 -29.58
N ILE A 77 -1.12 7.82 -28.33
CA ILE A 77 -1.41 6.47 -27.85
C ILE A 77 -2.63 6.44 -26.92
N PRO A 78 -3.30 5.28 -26.80
CA PRO A 78 -4.40 5.11 -25.86
C PRO A 78 -3.97 5.47 -24.45
N SER A 79 -4.68 6.41 -23.82
CA SER A 79 -4.35 6.85 -22.46
C SER A 79 -5.61 7.21 -21.65
N GLN A 80 -5.57 6.93 -20.37
CA GLN A 80 -6.63 7.26 -19.43
C GLN A 80 -6.14 8.33 -18.46
N ILE A 81 -6.81 9.48 -18.47
CA ILE A 81 -6.41 10.63 -17.65
C ILE A 81 -7.43 10.86 -16.55
N THR A 82 -6.95 10.87 -15.32
CA THR A 82 -7.77 11.07 -14.13
C THR A 82 -7.39 12.36 -13.41
N LYS A 83 -8.35 13.25 -13.17
CA LYS A 83 -8.16 14.41 -12.30
C LYS A 83 -8.10 13.94 -10.85
N VAL A 84 -7.01 14.26 -10.15
CA VAL A 84 -6.74 13.80 -8.78
C VAL A 84 -7.02 14.90 -7.75
N SER A 85 -6.47 16.10 -7.95
CA SER A 85 -6.67 17.22 -7.03
C SER A 85 -6.62 18.57 -7.75
N THR A 86 -7.03 19.62 -7.04
CA THR A 86 -6.97 21.02 -7.51
C THR A 86 -6.03 21.84 -6.64
N TRP A 87 -5.58 22.99 -7.17
CA TRP A 87 -4.77 23.93 -6.41
C TRP A 87 -5.55 24.56 -5.24
N GLU A 88 -6.74 25.03 -5.54
CA GLU A 88 -7.61 25.65 -4.55
C GLU A 88 -9.08 25.32 -4.87
N PRO A 89 -9.96 25.30 -3.88
CA PRO A 89 -11.38 25.07 -4.13
C PRO A 89 -12.03 26.13 -5.04
N ALA A 90 -11.60 27.38 -4.92
CA ALA A 90 -12.14 28.50 -5.69
C ALA A 90 -11.56 28.62 -7.09
N ASP A 91 -10.29 28.26 -7.27
CA ASP A 91 -9.60 28.31 -8.56
C ASP A 91 -9.99 27.12 -9.46
N ALA A 92 -10.22 25.95 -8.89
CA ALA A 92 -10.57 24.70 -9.58
C ALA A 92 -9.55 24.25 -10.64
N SER A 93 -8.40 24.96 -10.85
CA SER A 93 -7.34 24.46 -11.71
C SER A 93 -6.76 23.17 -11.14
N ILE A 94 -6.47 22.24 -12.05
CA ILE A 94 -5.96 20.93 -11.66
C ILE A 94 -4.53 21.09 -11.11
N LYS A 95 -4.26 20.45 -9.97
CA LYS A 95 -2.93 20.36 -9.39
C LYS A 95 -2.26 19.03 -9.74
N TRP A 96 -3.01 17.93 -9.74
CA TRP A 96 -2.51 16.61 -10.04
C TRP A 96 -3.43 15.87 -10.99
N ILE A 97 -2.82 15.15 -11.95
CA ILE A 97 -3.48 14.14 -12.79
C ILE A 97 -2.76 12.80 -12.61
N TRP A 98 -3.52 11.71 -12.72
CA TRP A 98 -2.96 10.40 -13.03
C TRP A 98 -3.07 10.17 -14.52
N VAL A 99 -1.97 9.71 -15.10
CA VAL A 99 -1.86 9.30 -16.49
C VAL A 99 -1.63 7.79 -16.52
N PHE A 100 -2.53 7.07 -17.13
CA PHE A 100 -2.42 5.63 -17.33
C PHE A 100 -2.31 5.33 -18.83
N PHE A 101 -1.37 4.46 -19.19
CA PHE A 101 -1.19 3.93 -20.55
C PHE A 101 -0.46 2.57 -20.48
N PHE A 102 -0.43 1.83 -21.60
CA PHE A 102 0.45 0.68 -21.76
C PHE A 102 1.72 1.12 -22.48
N SER A 103 2.89 0.70 -21.99
CA SER A 103 4.17 1.01 -22.62
C SER A 103 4.31 0.34 -23.98
N GLU A 104 5.04 0.99 -24.89
CA GLU A 104 5.42 0.46 -26.19
C GLU A 104 6.92 0.07 -26.16
N GLU A 105 7.52 -0.29 -27.32
CA GLU A 105 8.91 -0.70 -27.44
C GLU A 105 9.90 0.39 -26.95
N GLU A 106 9.55 1.65 -27.19
CA GLU A 106 10.37 2.79 -26.81
C GLU A 106 10.09 3.21 -25.35
N ASP A 107 11.07 3.78 -24.69
CA ASP A 107 10.99 4.21 -23.30
C ASP A 107 10.58 5.68 -23.11
N SER A 108 10.52 6.46 -24.20
CA SER A 108 10.31 7.91 -24.19
C SER A 108 8.89 8.27 -24.63
N TYR A 109 8.23 9.10 -23.83
CA TYR A 109 6.87 9.57 -24.08
C TYR A 109 6.78 11.08 -23.86
N THR A 110 5.68 11.66 -24.32
CA THR A 110 5.35 13.05 -24.06
C THR A 110 3.89 13.17 -23.64
N VAL A 111 3.64 13.79 -22.50
CA VAL A 111 2.30 14.20 -22.10
C VAL A 111 2.08 15.64 -22.54
N GLU A 112 1.12 15.87 -23.43
CA GLU A 112 0.74 17.20 -23.88
C GLU A 112 -0.59 17.63 -23.26
N TYR A 113 -0.68 18.92 -22.90
CA TYR A 113 -1.95 19.51 -22.47
C TYR A 113 -2.06 20.98 -22.89
N GLY A 114 -3.28 21.48 -22.99
CA GLY A 114 -3.56 22.86 -23.36
C GLY A 114 -4.90 23.04 -24.08
N ASP A 115 -5.25 24.29 -24.40
CA ASP A 115 -6.59 24.63 -24.90
C ASP A 115 -6.95 23.96 -26.23
N ASP A 116 -5.97 23.72 -27.10
CA ASP A 116 -6.15 23.05 -28.40
C ASP A 116 -5.87 21.55 -28.37
N ILE A 117 -5.45 21.02 -27.21
CA ILE A 117 -5.20 19.59 -27.04
C ILE A 117 -6.51 18.88 -26.74
N ARG A 118 -6.70 17.72 -27.31
CA ARG A 118 -7.82 16.80 -27.01
C ARG A 118 -7.28 15.39 -26.95
N ASN A 119 -7.76 14.62 -26.00
CA ASN A 119 -7.53 13.18 -25.96
C ASN A 119 -8.40 12.53 -27.06
N GLY A 120 -7.75 11.85 -28.00
CA GLY A 120 -8.44 11.18 -29.12
C GLY A 120 -9.24 9.96 -28.69
N ARG A 121 -9.06 9.48 -27.45
CA ARG A 121 -9.72 8.29 -26.90
C ARG A 121 -9.59 7.08 -27.82
N LEU A 122 -8.37 6.84 -28.30
CA LEU A 122 -8.02 5.79 -29.25
C LEU A 122 -8.01 4.41 -28.57
N TYR A 123 -9.17 3.93 -28.11
CA TYR A 123 -9.25 2.66 -27.38
C TYR A 123 -9.61 1.52 -28.33
N ASP A 124 -8.65 0.69 -28.72
CA ASP A 124 -8.89 -0.54 -29.47
C ASP A 124 -9.52 -1.62 -28.57
N LYS A 125 -9.16 -1.62 -27.29
CA LYS A 125 -9.69 -2.50 -26.25
C LYS A 125 -10.19 -1.65 -25.09
N VAL A 126 -11.36 -1.99 -24.59
CA VAL A 126 -12.01 -1.27 -23.49
C VAL A 126 -12.46 -2.28 -22.45
N LEU A 127 -12.06 -2.06 -21.22
CA LEU A 127 -12.64 -2.82 -20.13
C LEU A 127 -13.98 -2.22 -19.68
N THR A 128 -14.88 -3.06 -19.25
CA THR A 128 -16.16 -2.65 -18.69
C THR A 128 -16.34 -3.13 -17.25
N VAL A 129 -16.98 -2.28 -16.45
CA VAL A 129 -17.37 -2.61 -15.08
C VAL A 129 -18.86 -2.40 -14.94
N ASN A 130 -19.60 -3.48 -14.96
CA ASN A 130 -21.05 -3.50 -14.79
C ASN A 130 -21.40 -3.66 -13.31
N ASN A 131 -21.97 -2.62 -12.76
CA ASN A 131 -22.43 -2.64 -11.37
C ASN A 131 -23.94 -2.81 -11.38
N ASN A 132 -24.42 -4.04 -11.22
CA ASN A 132 -25.84 -4.29 -11.12
C ASN A 132 -26.43 -3.49 -9.94
N GLN A 133 -27.43 -2.64 -10.20
CA GLN A 133 -28.00 -1.74 -9.20
C GLN A 133 -28.85 -2.45 -8.12
N ARG A 134 -29.07 -3.75 -8.23
CA ARG A 134 -29.74 -4.51 -7.18
C ARG A 134 -28.79 -4.68 -5.99
N PRO A 135 -29.26 -4.52 -4.74
CA PRO A 135 -28.44 -4.67 -3.54
C PRO A 135 -27.75 -6.04 -3.41
N THR A 136 -28.34 -7.07 -4.00
CA THR A 136 -27.86 -8.45 -4.07
C THR A 136 -27.21 -8.81 -5.39
N GLY A 137 -26.82 -7.81 -6.20
CA GLY A 137 -26.23 -8.04 -7.51
C GLY A 137 -24.72 -8.25 -7.44
N GLU A 138 -24.17 -8.68 -8.55
CA GLU A 138 -22.74 -8.83 -8.75
C GLU A 138 -22.15 -7.56 -9.39
N VAL A 139 -20.86 -7.34 -9.15
CA VAL A 139 -20.03 -6.48 -9.98
C VAL A 139 -19.31 -7.37 -10.97
N GLU A 140 -19.61 -7.20 -12.26
CA GLU A 140 -18.92 -7.88 -13.35
C GLU A 140 -17.84 -6.98 -13.92
N VAL A 141 -16.66 -7.52 -14.09
CA VAL A 141 -15.53 -6.87 -14.78
C VAL A 141 -15.18 -7.71 -16.01
N ASN A 142 -15.15 -7.05 -17.17
CA ASN A 142 -14.78 -7.67 -18.44
C ASN A 142 -13.63 -6.86 -19.05
N THR A 143 -12.48 -7.49 -19.23
CA THR A 143 -11.27 -6.88 -19.79
C THR A 143 -11.09 -7.11 -21.29
N GLY A 144 -11.93 -7.93 -21.87
CA GLY A 144 -11.82 -8.54 -23.20
C GLY A 144 -11.57 -10.04 -23.05
N PRO A 145 -10.34 -10.50 -22.83
CA PRO A 145 -10.07 -11.93 -22.70
C PRO A 145 -10.45 -12.51 -21.33
N LEU A 146 -10.66 -11.69 -20.30
CA LEU A 146 -11.00 -12.12 -18.95
C LEU A 146 -12.30 -11.48 -18.50
N ARG A 147 -13.20 -12.30 -17.94
CA ARG A 147 -14.37 -11.84 -17.21
C ARG A 147 -14.40 -12.44 -15.82
N PHE A 148 -14.66 -11.62 -14.81
CA PHE A 148 -14.86 -12.12 -13.46
C PHE A 148 -15.98 -11.37 -12.75
N THR A 149 -16.59 -12.04 -11.76
CA THR A 149 -17.63 -11.46 -10.92
C THR A 149 -17.18 -11.35 -9.48
N ILE A 150 -17.70 -10.34 -8.80
CA ILE A 150 -17.55 -10.11 -7.36
C ILE A 150 -18.94 -9.85 -6.81
N GLU A 151 -19.41 -10.69 -5.90
CA GLU A 151 -20.67 -10.44 -5.24
C GLU A 151 -20.63 -9.15 -4.42
N LYS A 152 -21.70 -8.39 -4.51
CA LYS A 152 -21.93 -7.27 -3.60
C LYS A 152 -22.37 -7.82 -2.27
N GLY A 153 -21.65 -7.48 -1.23
CA GLY A 153 -22.02 -7.83 0.12
C GLY A 153 -23.40 -7.30 0.51
N ILE A 154 -23.94 -7.86 1.56
CA ILE A 154 -25.24 -7.51 2.10
C ILE A 154 -25.18 -6.11 2.71
N GLY A 155 -25.37 -5.09 1.92
CA GLY A 155 -25.63 -3.75 2.40
C GLY A 155 -26.98 -3.70 3.11
N GLY A 156 -27.01 -3.83 4.42
CA GLY A 156 -28.11 -3.47 5.27
C GLY A 156 -29.46 -4.17 5.00
N GLY A 157 -29.65 -5.35 5.52
CA GLY A 157 -31.01 -5.84 5.79
C GLY A 157 -31.60 -6.94 4.91
N TYR A 158 -30.84 -7.58 4.03
CA TYR A 158 -31.31 -8.74 3.29
C TYR A 158 -30.80 -10.04 3.91
N LEU A 159 -31.67 -10.70 4.65
CA LEU A 159 -31.37 -11.89 5.47
C LEU A 159 -31.04 -13.18 4.69
N ASN A 160 -31.02 -13.20 3.36
CA ASN A 160 -30.94 -14.43 2.57
C ASN A 160 -29.96 -14.41 1.39
N ALA A 161 -29.06 -13.43 1.27
CA ALA A 161 -28.01 -13.53 0.26
C ALA A 161 -26.91 -14.48 0.77
N PRO A 162 -26.37 -15.38 -0.06
CA PRO A 162 -25.23 -16.18 0.36
C PRO A 162 -24.06 -15.26 0.69
N PRO A 163 -23.34 -15.52 1.77
CA PRO A 163 -22.19 -14.71 2.14
C PRO A 163 -21.07 -14.91 1.11
N SER A 164 -20.56 -13.80 0.58
CA SER A 164 -19.44 -13.75 -0.36
C SER A 164 -18.15 -13.37 0.34
N SER A 165 -17.04 -13.97 -0.09
CA SER A 165 -15.70 -13.58 0.34
C SER A 165 -15.19 -12.28 -0.30
N GLY A 166 -15.86 -11.81 -1.38
CA GLY A 166 -15.46 -10.63 -2.14
C GLY A 166 -14.27 -10.84 -3.07
N PHE A 167 -13.81 -12.05 -3.25
CA PHE A 167 -12.68 -12.37 -4.12
C PHE A 167 -13.10 -13.27 -5.28
N MET A 168 -13.22 -12.68 -6.48
CA MET A 168 -13.48 -13.32 -7.77
C MET A 168 -14.35 -14.59 -7.69
N ASP A 169 -15.65 -14.41 -7.49
CA ASP A 169 -16.58 -15.54 -7.26
C ASP A 169 -16.69 -16.46 -8.49
N LYS A 170 -16.51 -15.91 -9.70
CA LYS A 170 -16.41 -16.65 -10.94
C LYS A 170 -15.36 -15.97 -11.84
N VAL A 171 -14.51 -16.75 -12.48
CA VAL A 171 -13.51 -16.30 -13.45
C VAL A 171 -13.63 -17.08 -14.74
N GLU A 172 -13.74 -16.37 -15.84
CA GLU A 172 -13.89 -16.92 -17.19
C GLU A 172 -12.77 -16.36 -18.09
N LEU A 173 -12.18 -17.24 -18.87
CA LEU A 173 -11.08 -16.93 -19.80
C LEU A 173 -11.49 -17.32 -21.22
N ASP A 174 -11.74 -16.33 -22.05
CA ASP A 174 -12.04 -16.48 -23.49
C ASP A 174 -10.70 -16.48 -24.27
N LEU A 175 -10.28 -17.67 -24.71
CA LEU A 175 -9.06 -17.85 -25.49
C LEU A 175 -9.29 -17.77 -26.99
N GLU A 176 -10.51 -18.12 -27.45
CA GLU A 176 -10.90 -18.18 -28.84
C GLU A 176 -11.33 -16.80 -29.36
N GLY A 177 -11.79 -15.91 -28.48
CA GLY A 177 -12.26 -14.56 -28.84
C GLY A 177 -13.67 -14.55 -29.43
N ASP A 178 -14.46 -15.57 -29.16
CA ASP A 178 -15.83 -15.73 -29.66
C ASP A 178 -16.91 -15.40 -28.61
N GLY A 179 -16.47 -15.03 -27.39
CA GLY A 179 -17.32 -14.63 -26.27
C GLY A 179 -17.32 -15.68 -25.17
N PHE A 180 -17.80 -15.30 -23.99
CA PHE A 180 -17.74 -16.16 -22.81
C PHE A 180 -18.84 -17.22 -22.80
N GLU A 181 -18.43 -18.48 -22.80
CA GLU A 181 -19.27 -19.66 -22.70
C GLU A 181 -19.12 -20.39 -21.35
N GLU A 182 -19.83 -21.49 -21.14
CA GLU A 182 -19.80 -22.21 -19.86
C GLU A 182 -18.47 -22.94 -19.61
N ASP A 183 -17.78 -23.37 -20.67
CA ASP A 183 -16.49 -24.06 -20.63
C ASP A 183 -15.30 -23.09 -20.45
N ASP A 184 -15.50 -21.78 -20.59
CA ASP A 184 -14.49 -20.75 -20.29
C ASP A 184 -14.23 -20.58 -18.81
N VAL A 185 -15.07 -21.12 -17.94
CA VAL A 185 -14.84 -21.01 -16.51
C VAL A 185 -13.52 -21.68 -16.14
N ILE A 186 -12.55 -20.89 -15.71
CA ILE A 186 -11.21 -21.38 -15.34
C ILE A 186 -11.03 -21.48 -13.82
N ALA A 187 -11.75 -20.67 -13.05
CA ALA A 187 -11.73 -20.72 -11.60
C ALA A 187 -13.02 -20.17 -10.97
N THR A 188 -13.26 -20.56 -9.72
CA THR A 188 -14.31 -19.97 -8.88
C THR A 188 -13.75 -19.65 -7.51
N GLY A 189 -14.28 -18.61 -6.87
CA GLY A 189 -14.04 -18.34 -5.46
C GLY A 189 -14.65 -19.43 -4.58
N ALA A 190 -13.98 -19.83 -3.53
CA ALA A 190 -14.44 -20.82 -2.56
C ALA A 190 -15.44 -20.22 -1.57
N ALA A 191 -16.52 -19.63 -2.04
CA ALA A 191 -17.54 -18.97 -1.22
C ALA A 191 -16.90 -18.09 -0.11
N GLN A 192 -17.24 -18.33 1.16
CA GLN A 192 -16.70 -17.55 2.29
C GLN A 192 -15.21 -17.81 2.58
N ARG A 193 -14.60 -18.81 1.93
CA ARG A 193 -13.21 -19.21 2.16
C ARG A 193 -12.26 -18.81 1.04
N ALA A 194 -12.72 -18.07 0.02
CA ALA A 194 -11.84 -17.51 -1.00
C ALA A 194 -10.94 -16.39 -0.47
N ASN A 195 -11.33 -15.76 0.62
CA ASN A 195 -10.56 -14.80 1.40
C ASN A 195 -10.66 -15.19 2.88
N PHE A 196 -9.56 -15.37 3.59
CA PHE A 196 -9.55 -15.90 4.94
C PHE A 196 -8.46 -15.30 5.82
N LEU A 197 -8.76 -15.21 7.11
CA LEU A 197 -7.84 -14.85 8.21
C LEU A 197 -8.18 -15.75 9.40
N ASP A 198 -7.49 -16.86 9.55
CA ASP A 198 -7.76 -17.85 10.60
C ASP A 198 -6.98 -17.51 11.86
N ILE A 199 -7.64 -17.54 12.99
CA ILE A 199 -7.07 -17.25 14.31
C ILE A 199 -6.87 -18.54 15.08
N LEU A 200 -5.76 -18.64 15.78
CA LEU A 200 -5.48 -19.66 16.77
C LEU A 200 -5.37 -19.00 18.13
N ASP A 201 -6.23 -19.42 19.05
CA ASP A 201 -6.18 -19.04 20.46
C ASP A 201 -5.97 -20.27 21.39
N ASP A 202 -6.14 -20.10 22.67
CA ASP A 202 -6.00 -21.20 23.65
C ASP A 202 -7.15 -22.21 23.58
N ALA A 203 -8.30 -21.87 22.97
CA ALA A 203 -9.40 -22.77 22.73
C ALA A 203 -9.22 -23.61 21.44
N GLY A 204 -8.33 -23.18 20.55
CA GLY A 204 -8.02 -23.87 19.31
C GLY A 204 -8.12 -22.98 18.07
N LEU A 205 -8.13 -23.62 16.90
CA LEU A 205 -8.24 -22.95 15.62
C LEU A 205 -9.68 -22.49 15.37
N ASP A 206 -9.86 -21.21 15.05
CA ASP A 206 -11.13 -20.60 14.65
C ASP A 206 -11.03 -20.09 13.19
N PRO A 207 -11.56 -20.86 12.23
CA PRO A 207 -11.56 -20.47 10.83
C PRO A 207 -12.51 -19.31 10.56
N SER A 208 -12.02 -18.29 9.89
CA SER A 208 -12.83 -17.13 9.54
C SER A 208 -13.87 -17.40 8.46
N LYS A 209 -14.91 -16.58 8.47
CA LYS A 209 -15.90 -16.45 7.38
C LYS A 209 -15.86 -15.00 6.90
N ALA A 210 -15.34 -14.78 5.70
CA ALA A 210 -15.34 -13.44 5.12
C ALA A 210 -16.75 -13.02 4.70
N VAL A 211 -17.12 -11.80 5.03
CA VAL A 211 -18.41 -11.18 4.67
C VAL A 211 -18.16 -9.83 4.06
N VAL A 212 -18.54 -9.65 2.80
CA VAL A 212 -18.44 -8.37 2.10
C VAL A 212 -19.52 -7.42 2.60
N THR A 213 -19.15 -6.23 2.94
CA THR A 213 -20.04 -5.15 3.35
C THR A 213 -20.28 -4.13 2.25
N ARG A 214 -19.28 -3.93 1.37
CA ARG A 214 -19.36 -2.93 0.31
C ARG A 214 -18.41 -3.21 -0.85
N THR A 215 -18.88 -2.96 -2.07
CA THR A 215 -18.07 -3.01 -3.29
C THR A 215 -18.30 -1.76 -4.12
N VAL A 216 -17.23 -1.02 -4.45
CA VAL A 216 -17.30 0.26 -5.16
C VAL A 216 -16.17 0.39 -6.19
N LYS A 217 -16.38 1.27 -7.17
CA LYS A 217 -15.33 1.71 -8.09
C LYS A 217 -14.51 2.81 -7.42
N GLU A 218 -13.20 2.70 -7.49
CA GLU A 218 -12.30 3.74 -7.02
C GLU A 218 -12.08 4.85 -8.06
N LEU A 219 -11.57 5.99 -7.60
CA LEU A 219 -11.01 7.02 -8.48
C LEU A 219 -9.92 6.40 -9.37
N GLY A 220 -9.87 6.76 -10.63
CA GLY A 220 -8.96 6.16 -11.60
C GLY A 220 -9.55 4.95 -12.33
N THR A 221 -10.79 4.53 -12.05
CA THR A 221 -11.49 3.54 -12.84
C THR A 221 -11.98 4.15 -14.16
N GLY A 222 -11.58 3.55 -15.28
CA GLY A 222 -11.90 4.02 -16.64
C GLY A 222 -11.76 2.90 -17.67
N PRO A 223 -11.64 3.25 -18.94
CA PRO A 223 -11.71 2.28 -20.05
C PRO A 223 -10.47 1.40 -20.20
N LEU A 224 -9.29 1.81 -19.68
CA LEU A 224 -8.05 1.03 -19.81
C LEU A 224 -7.66 0.34 -18.50
N HIS A 225 -8.00 0.93 -17.37
CA HIS A 225 -7.68 0.44 -16.04
C HIS A 225 -8.87 0.64 -15.12
N ALA A 226 -9.24 -0.38 -14.38
CA ALA A 226 -10.28 -0.29 -13.35
C ALA A 226 -9.74 -0.74 -11.99
N ILE A 227 -10.22 -0.08 -10.95
CA ILE A 227 -9.93 -0.41 -9.55
C ILE A 227 -11.26 -0.66 -8.84
N ILE A 228 -11.47 -1.89 -8.40
CA ILE A 228 -12.64 -2.30 -7.65
C ILE A 228 -12.23 -2.48 -6.20
N ARG A 229 -12.79 -1.67 -5.32
CA ARG A 229 -12.60 -1.76 -3.89
C ARG A 229 -13.69 -2.60 -3.26
N VAL A 230 -13.29 -3.60 -2.51
CA VAL A 230 -14.13 -4.50 -1.72
C VAL A 230 -13.80 -4.30 -0.25
N GLU A 231 -14.79 -3.97 0.54
CA GLU A 231 -14.70 -3.85 2.00
C GLU A 231 -15.50 -4.96 2.66
N GLY A 232 -14.98 -5.49 3.74
CA GLY A 232 -15.66 -6.54 4.48
C GLY A 232 -15.03 -6.82 5.83
N GLU A 233 -15.49 -7.86 6.45
CA GLU A 233 -15.04 -8.32 7.76
C GLU A 233 -14.89 -9.84 7.77
N TYR A 234 -13.90 -10.35 8.49
CA TYR A 234 -13.78 -11.74 8.87
C TYR A 234 -14.57 -11.94 10.16
N HIS A 235 -15.52 -12.86 10.14
CA HIS A 235 -16.30 -13.27 11.31
C HIS A 235 -15.81 -14.59 11.84
N TYR A 236 -15.83 -14.73 13.15
CA TYR A 236 -15.42 -15.92 13.89
C TYR A 236 -16.59 -16.53 14.66
N GLU A 237 -16.49 -17.81 15.01
CA GLU A 237 -17.54 -18.51 15.80
C GLU A 237 -17.45 -18.22 17.29
N ARG A 238 -16.35 -17.63 17.76
CA ARG A 238 -16.12 -17.30 19.17
C ARG A 238 -17.14 -16.28 19.71
N GLU A 239 -17.44 -16.42 21.02
CA GLU A 239 -18.52 -15.68 21.69
C GLU A 239 -18.27 -14.16 21.81
N ASP A 240 -17.04 -13.71 21.69
CA ASP A 240 -16.69 -12.29 21.84
C ASP A 240 -17.04 -11.40 20.64
N ASN A 241 -17.66 -11.95 19.60
CA ASN A 241 -18.08 -11.26 18.38
C ASN A 241 -16.96 -10.42 17.71
N ASN A 242 -15.71 -10.85 17.87
CA ASN A 242 -14.61 -10.19 17.20
C ASN A 242 -14.73 -10.38 15.70
N SER A 243 -14.77 -9.28 14.99
CA SER A 243 -14.57 -9.25 13.55
C SER A 243 -13.28 -8.50 13.22
N ALA A 244 -12.62 -8.90 12.16
CA ALA A 244 -11.43 -8.22 11.67
C ALA A 244 -11.73 -7.61 10.30
N PRO A 245 -11.57 -6.30 10.12
CA PRO A 245 -11.81 -5.65 8.83
C PRO A 245 -10.81 -6.08 7.78
N PHE A 246 -11.27 -6.14 6.53
CA PHE A 246 -10.40 -6.22 5.35
C PHE A 246 -10.81 -5.23 4.27
N VAL A 247 -9.83 -4.87 3.46
CA VAL A 247 -10.05 -4.10 2.22
C VAL A 247 -9.26 -4.79 1.10
N MET A 248 -9.92 -5.11 0.00
CA MET A 248 -9.24 -5.54 -1.23
C MET A 248 -9.40 -4.48 -2.31
N ARG A 249 -8.35 -4.25 -3.10
CA ARG A 249 -8.41 -3.51 -4.36
C ARG A 249 -7.98 -4.41 -5.47
N ILE A 250 -8.90 -4.66 -6.39
CA ILE A 250 -8.68 -5.50 -7.57
C ILE A 250 -8.49 -4.57 -8.76
N HIS A 251 -7.29 -4.59 -9.32
CA HIS A 251 -6.91 -3.84 -10.50
C HIS A 251 -7.06 -4.73 -11.73
N ALA A 252 -7.85 -4.29 -12.69
CA ALA A 252 -8.07 -4.96 -13.96
C ALA A 252 -7.68 -4.04 -15.13
N TYR A 253 -7.23 -4.61 -16.23
CA TYR A 253 -6.61 -3.89 -17.33
C TYR A 253 -7.20 -4.31 -18.67
N ALA A 254 -7.52 -3.35 -19.54
CA ALA A 254 -8.10 -3.61 -20.86
C ALA A 254 -7.23 -4.52 -21.71
N GLY A 255 -7.81 -5.58 -22.27
CA GLY A 255 -7.13 -6.54 -23.11
C GLY A 255 -6.16 -7.48 -22.38
N LYS A 256 -6.18 -7.50 -21.03
CA LYS A 256 -5.33 -8.36 -20.22
C LYS A 256 -6.13 -9.43 -19.49
N SER A 257 -5.51 -10.58 -19.31
CA SER A 257 -6.09 -11.70 -18.54
C SER A 257 -5.44 -11.88 -17.18
N TYR A 258 -4.84 -10.82 -16.63
CA TYR A 258 -4.35 -10.77 -15.27
C TYR A 258 -5.02 -9.67 -14.46
N VAL A 259 -5.04 -9.87 -13.16
CA VAL A 259 -5.46 -8.88 -12.17
C VAL A 259 -4.37 -8.74 -11.10
N ARG A 260 -4.24 -7.53 -10.55
CA ARG A 260 -3.46 -7.28 -9.35
C ARG A 260 -4.41 -7.07 -8.19
N VAL A 261 -4.14 -7.72 -7.09
CA VAL A 261 -4.97 -7.66 -5.88
C VAL A 261 -4.13 -7.11 -4.74
N GLN A 262 -4.55 -5.98 -4.19
CA GLN A 262 -4.02 -5.44 -2.94
C GLN A 262 -4.97 -5.86 -1.82
N HIS A 263 -4.52 -6.74 -0.96
CA HIS A 263 -5.29 -7.27 0.16
C HIS A 263 -4.76 -6.70 1.47
N THR A 264 -5.61 -5.96 2.18
CA THR A 264 -5.31 -5.36 3.49
C THR A 264 -6.18 -6.02 4.54
N PHE A 265 -5.60 -6.54 5.60
CA PHE A 265 -6.33 -6.93 6.80
C PHE A 265 -5.96 -6.02 7.99
N VAL A 266 -6.82 -5.99 9.00
CA VAL A 266 -6.56 -5.29 10.26
C VAL A 266 -6.65 -6.30 11.40
N TYR A 267 -5.61 -6.36 12.24
CA TYR A 267 -5.61 -7.21 13.41
C TYR A 267 -6.45 -6.59 14.53
N THR A 268 -7.44 -7.34 15.00
CA THR A 268 -8.37 -6.90 16.07
C THR A 268 -8.33 -7.83 17.29
N GLY A 269 -7.49 -8.85 17.24
CA GLY A 269 -7.35 -9.84 18.29
C GLY A 269 -6.78 -9.29 19.60
N VAL A 270 -6.82 -10.10 20.63
CA VAL A 270 -6.20 -9.86 21.93
C VAL A 270 -4.97 -10.76 22.03
N PRO A 271 -3.77 -10.25 21.81
CA PRO A 271 -2.55 -11.06 21.93
C PRO A 271 -2.29 -11.42 23.39
N ASP A 272 -1.59 -12.54 23.56
CA ASP A 272 -1.27 -13.06 24.87
C ASP A 272 -0.50 -12.06 25.72
N LYS A 273 -0.76 -12.17 27.00
CA LYS A 273 0.14 -11.61 28.00
C LYS A 273 1.53 -12.17 27.78
N HIS A 274 2.46 -11.29 27.73
CA HIS A 274 3.85 -11.68 27.82
C HIS A 274 4.02 -12.59 29.07
N THR A 275 4.49 -13.79 28.82
CA THR A 275 4.89 -14.72 29.89
C THR A 275 6.16 -14.30 30.62
N LYS A 276 6.70 -13.11 30.34
CA LYS A 276 7.71 -12.51 31.20
C LYS A 276 7.12 -12.40 32.59
N GLN A 277 7.75 -13.09 33.49
CA GLN A 277 7.29 -13.27 34.85
C GLN A 277 6.84 -11.93 35.44
N LEU A 278 5.67 -11.89 35.98
CA LEU A 278 5.12 -10.74 36.73
C LEU A 278 6.14 -10.08 37.66
N GLY A 279 7.12 -10.83 38.19
CA GLY A 279 8.17 -10.31 39.06
C GLY A 279 9.14 -9.28 38.48
N GLU A 280 9.35 -9.26 37.15
CA GLU A 280 10.13 -8.18 36.51
C GLU A 280 9.32 -6.91 36.34
N TYR A 281 7.99 -7.04 36.22
CA TYR A 281 7.09 -5.91 36.13
C TYR A 281 6.63 -5.38 37.50
N GLU A 282 6.63 -6.22 38.54
CA GLU A 282 6.34 -5.79 39.91
C GLU A 282 7.29 -4.71 40.40
N ALA A 283 8.58 -4.79 40.05
CA ALA A 283 9.56 -3.76 40.44
C ALA A 283 9.29 -2.41 39.73
N ILE A 284 8.79 -2.43 38.50
CA ILE A 284 8.47 -1.22 37.73
C ILE A 284 7.06 -0.76 38.10
N ALA A 285 6.10 -1.65 38.24
CA ALA A 285 4.77 -1.37 38.73
C ALA A 285 4.79 -0.74 40.12
N THR A 286 5.65 -1.18 41.01
CA THR A 286 5.80 -0.57 42.35
C THR A 286 6.34 0.86 42.30
N GLN A 287 7.14 1.21 41.29
CA GLN A 287 7.51 2.60 41.06
C GLN A 287 6.36 3.42 40.46
N MET A 288 5.46 2.78 39.70
CA MET A 288 4.33 3.40 39.07
C MET A 288 3.06 3.40 39.94
N GLU A 289 2.93 2.51 40.91
CA GLU A 289 1.85 2.49 41.92
C GLU A 289 1.73 3.81 42.70
N ASN A 290 2.79 4.59 42.75
CA ASN A 290 2.77 5.95 43.30
C ASN A 290 2.20 6.99 42.29
N ILE A 291 1.93 6.58 41.06
CA ILE A 291 1.53 7.46 39.95
C ILE A 291 0.15 7.08 39.41
N ILE A 292 -0.25 5.81 39.57
CA ILE A 292 -1.55 5.30 39.10
C ILE A 292 -2.38 4.94 40.32
N ASP A 293 -3.39 5.76 40.60
CA ASP A 293 -4.38 5.41 41.62
C ASP A 293 -5.18 4.16 41.20
N GLU A 294 -5.06 3.13 42.01
CA GLU A 294 -6.09 2.24 42.51
C GLU A 294 -6.38 0.88 41.88
N GLU A 295 -5.94 0.48 40.70
CA GLU A 295 -6.18 -0.93 40.33
C GLU A 295 -4.92 -1.62 39.82
N PRO A 296 -4.55 -2.79 40.35
CA PRO A 296 -3.43 -3.53 39.81
C PRO A 296 -3.77 -3.96 38.37
N LEU A 297 -2.88 -3.66 37.43
CA LEU A 297 -2.95 -4.06 36.00
C LEU A 297 -3.23 -5.58 35.82
N SER A 298 -3.03 -6.36 36.87
CA SER A 298 -3.33 -7.78 36.92
C SER A 298 -4.83 -8.15 36.98
N GLN A 299 -5.71 -7.17 37.15
CA GLN A 299 -7.18 -7.41 37.23
C GLN A 299 -7.93 -6.96 36.00
N ASP A 300 -7.25 -6.45 34.99
CA ASP A 300 -7.87 -6.03 33.76
C ASP A 300 -8.33 -7.26 32.93
N PRO A 301 -9.64 -7.49 32.80
CA PRO A 301 -10.16 -8.68 32.10
C PRO A 301 -9.75 -8.73 30.61
N GLY A 302 -9.45 -7.58 30.00
CA GLY A 302 -9.00 -7.53 28.60
C GLY A 302 -7.64 -8.16 28.34
N PHE A 303 -6.78 -8.22 29.36
CA PHE A 303 -5.46 -8.81 29.25
C PHE A 303 -5.36 -10.29 29.64
N THR A 304 -6.45 -10.93 30.03
CA THR A 304 -6.38 -12.23 30.65
C THR A 304 -6.81 -13.41 29.80
N GLN A 305 -7.36 -13.22 28.63
CA GLN A 305 -8.23 -14.28 28.09
C GLN A 305 -7.85 -14.85 26.74
N ALA A 306 -7.21 -14.18 25.85
CA ALA A 306 -6.98 -14.74 24.53
C ALA A 306 -5.56 -14.51 24.05
N ASN A 307 -4.98 -15.57 23.54
CA ASN A 307 -3.70 -15.56 22.85
C ASN A 307 -3.97 -15.61 21.35
N ASP A 308 -4.53 -14.54 20.81
CA ASP A 308 -4.94 -14.48 19.42
C ASP A 308 -3.73 -14.40 18.50
N ARG A 309 -3.45 -15.50 17.83
CA ARG A 309 -2.38 -15.61 16.83
C ARG A 309 -3.00 -15.82 15.46
N ILE A 310 -2.38 -15.28 14.42
CA ILE A 310 -2.80 -15.61 13.05
C ILE A 310 -2.22 -16.97 12.68
N ALA A 311 -3.12 -17.93 12.45
CA ALA A 311 -2.75 -19.25 11.99
C ALA A 311 -2.58 -19.31 10.47
N ALA A 312 -3.46 -18.62 9.73
CA ALA A 312 -3.38 -18.52 8.29
C ALA A 312 -4.06 -17.25 7.79
N LEU A 313 -3.51 -16.67 6.74
CA LEU A 313 -4.05 -15.49 6.04
C LEU A 313 -3.80 -15.66 4.54
N GLY A 314 -4.82 -15.46 3.72
CA GLY A 314 -4.60 -15.55 2.28
C GLY A 314 -5.85 -15.52 1.42
N LEU A 315 -5.61 -15.80 0.13
CA LEU A 315 -6.63 -15.94 -0.90
C LEU A 315 -6.62 -17.34 -1.50
N ARG A 316 -7.78 -17.83 -1.92
CA ARG A 316 -7.98 -19.15 -2.50
C ARG A 316 -8.89 -19.10 -3.72
N LEU A 317 -8.53 -19.83 -4.77
CA LEU A 317 -9.34 -20.13 -5.92
C LEU A 317 -9.55 -21.65 -6.02
N ASP A 318 -10.75 -22.07 -6.42
CA ASP A 318 -11.04 -23.42 -6.84
C ASP A 318 -10.93 -23.46 -8.38
N TYR A 319 -9.85 -24.04 -8.90
CA TYR A 319 -9.59 -24.04 -10.33
C TYR A 319 -10.34 -25.15 -11.09
N LYS A 320 -10.56 -24.91 -12.39
CA LYS A 320 -11.30 -25.78 -13.32
C LYS A 320 -10.43 -26.24 -14.47
N LEU A 321 -9.19 -26.60 -14.18
CA LEU A 321 -8.27 -27.20 -15.15
C LEU A 321 -8.60 -28.69 -15.32
N LYS A 322 -8.25 -29.22 -16.51
CA LYS A 322 -8.37 -30.65 -16.83
C LYS A 322 -7.41 -31.46 -15.94
N ASP A 323 -7.54 -32.77 -16.00
CA ASP A 323 -6.59 -33.68 -15.38
C ASP A 323 -5.19 -33.59 -16.07
N ASN A 324 -4.16 -34.17 -15.44
CA ASN A 324 -2.75 -34.10 -15.88
C ASN A 324 -2.15 -32.68 -15.82
N THR A 325 -2.41 -31.99 -14.73
CA THR A 325 -1.81 -30.68 -14.48
C THR A 325 -0.31 -30.78 -14.19
N THR A 326 0.41 -29.73 -14.59
CA THR A 326 1.83 -29.54 -14.29
C THR A 326 2.04 -28.24 -13.54
N VAL A 327 2.85 -28.30 -12.49
CA VAL A 327 3.26 -27.13 -11.72
C VAL A 327 4.64 -26.68 -12.15
N TYR A 328 4.81 -25.36 -12.23
CA TYR A 328 6.07 -24.67 -12.53
C TYR A 328 6.36 -23.62 -11.48
N THR A 329 7.62 -23.48 -11.09
CA THR A 329 8.12 -22.42 -10.21
C THR A 329 9.62 -22.25 -10.39
N GLU A 330 10.23 -21.33 -9.65
CA GLU A 330 11.67 -21.16 -9.59
C GLU A 330 12.12 -20.76 -8.19
N ALA A 331 13.38 -21.00 -7.88
CA ALA A 331 14.07 -20.52 -6.69
C ALA A 331 15.51 -20.17 -7.05
N PHE A 332 16.17 -19.40 -6.19
CA PHE A 332 17.54 -18.96 -6.44
C PHE A 332 18.38 -18.90 -5.17
N ASN A 333 19.68 -19.06 -5.37
CA ASN A 333 20.69 -18.77 -4.35
C ASN A 333 21.40 -17.49 -4.77
N GLU A 334 21.48 -16.54 -3.85
CA GLU A 334 22.18 -15.28 -4.03
C GLU A 334 23.49 -15.34 -3.25
N ALA A 335 24.58 -15.64 -3.91
CA ALA A 335 25.87 -15.45 -3.30
C ALA A 335 26.25 -13.97 -3.41
N TRP A 336 26.68 -13.40 -2.33
CA TRP A 336 27.12 -12.00 -2.17
C TRP A 336 28.04 -11.48 -3.29
N TYR A 337 28.81 -12.37 -3.90
CA TYR A 337 29.81 -12.06 -4.91
C TYR A 337 29.67 -12.88 -6.21
N ASN A 338 28.63 -13.69 -6.34
CA ASN A 338 28.35 -14.46 -7.53
C ASN A 338 27.02 -14.03 -8.16
N PRO A 339 26.89 -14.11 -9.49
CA PRO A 339 25.60 -13.88 -10.13
C PRO A 339 24.57 -14.88 -9.59
N MET A 340 23.38 -14.39 -9.38
CA MET A 340 22.22 -15.15 -8.95
C MET A 340 22.04 -16.40 -9.82
N THR A 341 21.98 -17.57 -9.19
CA THR A 341 21.74 -18.83 -9.89
C THR A 341 20.28 -19.20 -9.72
N THR A 342 19.49 -19.01 -10.76
CA THR A 342 18.07 -19.40 -10.79
C THR A 342 17.95 -20.89 -11.10
N GLN A 343 17.12 -21.60 -10.34
CA GLN A 343 16.73 -22.98 -10.56
C GLN A 343 15.25 -23.02 -10.91
N ALA A 344 14.95 -23.23 -12.18
CA ALA A 344 13.59 -23.50 -12.64
C ALA A 344 13.20 -24.94 -12.28
N PHE A 345 11.95 -25.13 -11.90
CA PHE A 345 11.40 -26.42 -11.50
C PHE A 345 10.04 -26.66 -12.16
N SER A 346 9.80 -27.91 -12.58
CA SER A 346 8.46 -28.34 -13.00
C SER A 346 8.20 -29.78 -12.58
N THR A 347 6.94 -30.09 -12.26
CA THR A 347 6.51 -31.46 -11.96
C THR A 347 5.06 -31.67 -12.34
N SER A 348 4.73 -32.88 -12.82
CA SER A 348 3.34 -33.32 -12.99
C SER A 348 2.73 -33.59 -11.64
N LEU A 349 1.47 -33.19 -11.44
CA LEU A 349 0.67 -33.50 -10.25
C LEU A 349 -0.16 -34.79 -10.40
N GLU A 350 -0.06 -35.49 -11.53
CA GLU A 350 -0.79 -36.72 -11.74
C GLU A 350 -0.50 -37.72 -10.60
N GLY A 351 -1.55 -38.10 -9.87
CA GLY A 351 -1.46 -38.98 -8.72
C GLY A 351 -0.78 -38.39 -7.48
N GLN A 352 -0.51 -37.09 -7.47
CA GLN A 352 0.05 -36.34 -6.36
C GLN A 352 -1.02 -35.45 -5.72
N LYS A 353 -0.98 -35.29 -4.40
CA LYS A 353 -2.02 -34.55 -3.69
C LYS A 353 -1.84 -33.05 -3.74
N ALA A 354 -0.66 -32.58 -3.39
CA ALA A 354 -0.39 -31.15 -3.33
C ALA A 354 1.08 -30.83 -3.61
N PHE A 355 1.32 -29.61 -4.06
CA PHE A 355 2.63 -29.01 -4.24
C PHE A 355 2.66 -27.64 -3.55
N SER A 356 3.79 -27.31 -2.92
CA SER A 356 3.96 -25.99 -2.32
C SER A 356 5.32 -25.37 -2.66
N LEU A 357 5.33 -24.03 -2.63
CA LEU A 357 6.50 -23.15 -2.61
C LEU A 357 6.40 -22.29 -1.36
N LEU A 358 7.27 -22.49 -0.40
CA LEU A 358 7.31 -21.79 0.89
C LEU A 358 8.61 -20.99 1.01
N GLN A 359 8.50 -19.71 1.41
CA GLN A 359 9.60 -18.91 1.92
C GLN A 359 9.43 -18.80 3.44
N SER A 360 10.21 -19.52 4.22
CA SER A 360 10.05 -19.61 5.68
C SER A 360 10.97 -18.68 6.48
N GLY A 361 12.06 -18.22 5.89
CA GLY A 361 13.05 -17.44 6.61
C GLY A 361 13.52 -16.17 5.89
N PRO A 362 14.31 -15.34 6.57
CA PRO A 362 15.12 -15.66 7.76
C PRO A 362 14.27 -15.71 9.05
N ASN A 363 14.57 -16.70 9.90
CA ASN A 363 13.96 -16.77 11.21
C ASN A 363 14.70 -15.83 12.16
N LEU A 364 14.11 -14.68 12.46
CA LEU A 364 14.72 -13.65 13.32
C LEU A 364 15.01 -14.14 14.75
N SER A 365 14.31 -15.18 15.24
CA SER A 365 14.58 -15.78 16.55
C SER A 365 15.92 -16.50 16.60
N GLN A 366 16.53 -16.83 15.45
CA GLN A 366 17.85 -17.45 15.33
C GLN A 366 18.98 -16.42 15.18
N ILE A 367 18.64 -15.14 15.03
CA ILE A 367 19.61 -14.06 14.99
C ILE A 367 20.11 -13.84 16.41
N PRO A 368 21.39 -14.10 16.71
CA PRO A 368 21.92 -13.81 18.04
C PRO A 368 21.74 -12.32 18.34
N PRO A 369 21.35 -11.95 19.57
CA PRO A 369 21.38 -10.54 19.96
C PRO A 369 22.77 -9.97 19.67
N LEU A 370 22.83 -8.82 19.05
CA LEU A 370 24.10 -8.13 18.71
C LEU A 370 25.02 -7.89 19.91
N GLU A 371 24.48 -7.91 21.12
CA GLU A 371 25.21 -7.80 22.39
C GLU A 371 26.37 -8.80 22.56
N ASN A 372 26.33 -9.92 21.84
CA ASN A 372 27.35 -10.97 21.94
C ASN A 372 28.14 -11.21 20.64
N SER A 373 27.83 -10.51 19.57
CA SER A 373 28.52 -10.69 18.31
C SER A 373 29.74 -9.78 18.19
N GLY A 374 30.79 -10.08 18.92
CA GLY A 374 32.14 -9.60 18.58
C GLY A 374 32.62 -10.17 17.23
N SER A 375 31.73 -10.81 16.46
CA SER A 375 31.96 -11.31 15.13
C SER A 375 31.04 -10.54 14.17
N ASN A 376 31.62 -9.92 13.16
CA ASN A 376 30.95 -9.49 11.94
C ASN A 376 30.41 -10.71 11.15
N ALA A 377 29.77 -11.66 11.82
CA ALA A 377 29.22 -12.85 11.18
C ALA A 377 28.00 -12.42 10.38
N ARG A 378 28.17 -12.34 9.09
CA ARG A 378 27.08 -12.20 8.12
C ARG A 378 26.06 -13.32 8.37
N MET A 379 24.79 -12.98 8.25
CA MET A 379 23.67 -13.91 8.36
C MET A 379 23.49 -14.76 7.10
N GLU A 380 24.60 -15.24 6.51
CA GLU A 380 24.56 -16.17 5.38
C GLU A 380 23.87 -17.48 5.79
N GLY A 381 22.96 -17.96 4.95
CA GLY A 381 22.26 -19.23 5.14
C GLY A 381 21.05 -19.19 6.07
N VAL A 382 20.57 -18.00 6.44
CA VAL A 382 19.33 -17.84 7.25
C VAL A 382 18.07 -17.83 6.39
N PHE A 383 18.17 -17.43 5.12
CA PHE A 383 17.05 -17.48 4.19
C PHE A 383 16.80 -18.92 3.75
N GLU A 384 15.54 -19.34 3.79
CA GLU A 384 15.11 -20.65 3.36
C GLU A 384 13.83 -20.59 2.55
N ALA A 385 13.95 -20.96 1.27
CA ALA A 385 12.84 -21.31 0.42
C ALA A 385 12.82 -22.83 0.23
N SER A 386 11.64 -23.44 0.28
CA SER A 386 11.45 -24.85 0.03
C SER A 386 10.28 -25.10 -0.92
N TRP A 387 10.40 -26.10 -1.79
CA TRP A 387 9.34 -26.46 -2.71
C TRP A 387 9.33 -27.96 -3.00
N GLY A 388 8.17 -28.47 -3.33
CA GLY A 388 8.00 -29.89 -3.69
C GLY A 388 6.60 -30.41 -3.40
N ILE A 389 6.43 -31.69 -3.66
CA ILE A 389 5.19 -32.42 -3.38
C ILE A 389 5.02 -32.61 -1.87
N GLU A 390 3.84 -32.33 -1.36
CA GLU A 390 3.51 -32.51 0.05
C GLU A 390 3.62 -33.98 0.48
N GLY A 391 4.28 -34.20 1.63
CA GLY A 391 4.57 -35.55 2.13
C GLY A 391 5.79 -36.20 1.44
N GLY A 392 6.40 -35.56 0.46
CA GLY A 392 7.63 -35.97 -0.21
C GLY A 392 8.86 -35.21 0.27
N SER A 393 10.02 -35.48 -0.38
CA SER A 393 11.23 -34.67 -0.17
C SER A 393 11.06 -33.32 -0.86
N LYS A 394 11.34 -32.23 -0.13
CA LYS A 394 11.36 -30.88 -0.68
C LYS A 394 12.76 -30.46 -1.10
N SER A 395 12.85 -29.76 -2.20
CA SER A 395 14.05 -29.03 -2.61
C SER A 395 14.15 -27.73 -1.83
N THR A 396 15.35 -27.19 -1.67
CA THR A 396 15.60 -25.97 -0.91
C THR A 396 16.52 -25.02 -1.67
N ALA A 397 16.33 -23.73 -1.45
CA ALA A 397 17.20 -22.64 -1.87
C ALA A 397 17.15 -21.52 -0.82
N GLU A 398 17.92 -20.46 -1.01
CA GLU A 398 17.85 -19.31 -0.10
C GLU A 398 16.55 -18.52 -0.29
N ARG A 399 16.17 -18.26 -1.53
CA ARG A 399 15.05 -17.37 -1.86
C ARG A 399 14.22 -17.91 -3.02
N ALA A 400 12.95 -17.57 -3.01
CA ALA A 400 12.06 -17.75 -4.14
C ALA A 400 11.54 -16.38 -4.62
N PRO A 401 11.40 -16.16 -5.93
CA PRO A 401 10.80 -14.93 -6.45
C PRO A 401 9.30 -14.82 -6.10
N GLY A 402 8.65 -15.96 -5.82
CA GLY A 402 7.29 -15.98 -5.28
C GLY A 402 6.18 -16.08 -6.31
N TRP A 403 6.36 -16.94 -7.29
CA TRP A 403 5.30 -17.30 -8.23
C TRP A 403 5.18 -18.82 -8.39
N ILE A 404 3.99 -19.26 -8.74
CA ILE A 404 3.66 -20.63 -9.11
C ILE A 404 2.70 -20.62 -10.30
N THR A 405 2.92 -21.50 -11.26
CA THR A 405 1.98 -21.76 -12.35
C THR A 405 1.46 -23.17 -12.23
N ILE A 406 0.13 -23.36 -12.30
CA ILE A 406 -0.49 -24.64 -12.57
C ILE A 406 -1.14 -24.58 -13.95
N ALA A 407 -0.91 -25.59 -14.77
CA ALA A 407 -1.44 -25.63 -16.12
C ALA A 407 -1.79 -27.06 -16.53
N ASP A 408 -2.88 -27.20 -17.27
CA ASP A 408 -3.18 -28.36 -18.09
C ASP A 408 -2.63 -28.15 -19.52
N ASP A 409 -3.11 -28.92 -20.48
CA ASP A 409 -2.65 -28.85 -21.86
C ASP A 409 -3.29 -27.73 -22.69
N GLU A 410 -4.21 -26.95 -22.13
CA GLU A 410 -4.93 -25.85 -22.80
C GLU A 410 -4.86 -24.54 -22.03
N ARG A 411 -4.98 -24.59 -20.70
CA ARG A 411 -5.11 -23.40 -19.84
C ARG A 411 -4.19 -23.48 -18.64
N GLY A 412 -3.84 -22.32 -18.11
CA GLY A 412 -3.03 -22.20 -16.89
C GLY A 412 -3.42 -21.02 -16.03
N ILE A 413 -3.08 -21.11 -14.75
CA ILE A 413 -3.19 -20.07 -13.77
C ILE A 413 -1.84 -19.85 -13.12
N THR A 414 -1.33 -18.64 -13.20
CA THR A 414 -0.11 -18.23 -12.50
C THR A 414 -0.50 -17.26 -11.37
N VAL A 415 -0.01 -17.56 -10.18
CA VAL A 415 -0.18 -16.67 -9.02
C VAL A 415 1.19 -16.24 -8.53
N ALA A 416 1.31 -14.96 -8.19
CA ALA A 416 2.54 -14.39 -7.67
C ALA A 416 2.26 -13.40 -6.53
N PHE A 417 3.23 -13.30 -5.62
CA PHE A 417 3.30 -12.23 -4.64
C PHE A 417 4.34 -11.19 -5.06
N ASP A 418 4.00 -9.93 -4.98
CA ASP A 418 5.01 -8.89 -4.85
C ASP A 418 5.69 -9.02 -3.47
N GLN A 419 7.02 -8.96 -3.44
CA GLN A 419 7.81 -9.03 -2.21
C GLN A 419 7.63 -10.36 -1.43
N PHE A 420 7.74 -11.50 -2.12
CA PHE A 420 7.54 -12.82 -1.54
C PHE A 420 8.54 -13.16 -0.44
N PHE A 421 9.84 -13.06 -0.75
CA PHE A 421 10.88 -13.36 0.23
C PHE A 421 11.14 -12.20 1.19
N GLU A 422 10.89 -10.96 0.76
CA GLU A 422 11.08 -9.78 1.61
C GLU A 422 10.08 -9.75 2.78
N GLU A 423 8.85 -10.16 2.52
CA GLU A 423 7.77 -10.17 3.52
C GLU A 423 7.44 -11.59 4.00
N TYR A 424 8.47 -12.45 4.15
CA TYR A 424 8.27 -13.81 4.66
C TYR A 424 7.57 -13.82 6.05
N PRO A 425 6.95 -14.96 6.45
CA PRO A 425 6.76 -16.19 5.68
C PRO A 425 5.58 -16.07 4.71
N LYS A 426 5.75 -16.58 3.51
CA LYS A 426 4.69 -16.68 2.49
C LYS A 426 4.73 -18.04 1.81
N GLU A 427 3.58 -18.51 1.36
CA GLU A 427 3.47 -19.78 0.65
C GLU A 427 2.49 -19.71 -0.51
N LEU A 428 2.85 -20.38 -1.60
CA LEU A 428 1.95 -20.68 -2.71
C LEU A 428 1.75 -22.18 -2.75
N MET A 429 0.49 -22.64 -2.74
CA MET A 429 0.14 -24.05 -2.67
C MET A 429 -0.92 -24.41 -3.70
N VAL A 430 -0.71 -25.54 -4.36
CA VAL A 430 -1.68 -26.17 -5.24
C VAL A 430 -2.06 -27.51 -4.64
N ASP A 431 -3.35 -27.77 -4.48
CA ASP A 431 -3.91 -29.07 -4.11
C ASP A 431 -4.73 -29.59 -5.29
N ASP A 432 -4.21 -30.59 -5.98
CA ASP A 432 -4.87 -31.13 -7.18
C ASP A 432 -6.01 -32.09 -6.85
N ASP A 433 -6.02 -32.73 -5.69
CA ASP A 433 -7.17 -33.52 -5.21
C ASP A 433 -8.38 -32.63 -4.90
N ALA A 434 -8.13 -31.50 -4.23
CA ALA A 434 -9.15 -30.51 -3.89
C ALA A 434 -9.41 -29.51 -5.02
N LYS A 435 -8.57 -29.51 -6.09
CA LYS A 435 -8.60 -28.54 -7.19
C LYS A 435 -8.51 -27.09 -6.68
N THR A 436 -7.59 -26.80 -5.76
CA THR A 436 -7.43 -25.49 -5.15
C THR A 436 -6.05 -24.90 -5.37
N LEU A 437 -6.02 -23.60 -5.55
CA LEU A 437 -4.82 -22.77 -5.59
C LEU A 437 -4.89 -21.76 -4.46
N GLN A 438 -3.90 -21.75 -3.58
CA GLN A 438 -3.89 -20.95 -2.36
C GLN A 438 -2.65 -20.06 -2.35
N ALA A 439 -2.88 -18.77 -2.06
CA ALA A 439 -1.85 -17.77 -1.88
C ALA A 439 -1.86 -17.32 -0.40
N TYR A 440 -0.96 -17.87 0.39
CA TYR A 440 -0.84 -17.55 1.80
C TYR A 440 0.08 -16.35 2.04
N ALA A 441 -0.48 -15.26 2.50
CA ALA A 441 0.28 -14.14 3.05
C ALA A 441 0.87 -14.48 4.43
N TRP A 442 0.23 -15.39 5.16
CA TRP A 442 0.75 -16.13 6.31
C TRP A 442 0.27 -17.57 6.21
N THR A 443 1.18 -18.53 6.31
CA THR A 443 0.88 -19.94 6.07
C THR A 443 0.73 -20.74 7.37
N PRO A 444 -0.15 -21.75 7.40
CA PRO A 444 -0.27 -22.66 8.54
C PRO A 444 0.93 -23.61 8.69
N ASN A 445 1.85 -23.63 7.73
CA ASN A 445 3.05 -24.47 7.72
C ASN A 445 4.24 -23.86 8.47
N VAL A 446 4.04 -22.72 9.11
CA VAL A 446 4.99 -22.07 10.03
C VAL A 446 4.34 -21.82 11.39
N GLU A 447 5.11 -21.37 12.38
CA GLU A 447 4.57 -20.97 13.67
C GLU A 447 3.50 -19.86 13.48
N PRO A 448 2.36 -19.95 14.17
CA PRO A 448 1.34 -18.93 14.13
C PRO A 448 1.90 -17.55 14.52
N LEU A 449 1.52 -16.51 13.79
CA LEU A 449 2.00 -15.15 14.04
C LEU A 449 1.49 -14.64 15.38
N SER A 450 2.39 -14.50 16.32
CA SER A 450 2.11 -13.94 17.64
C SER A 450 2.42 -12.45 17.69
N PHE A 451 1.46 -11.67 18.17
CA PHE A 451 1.62 -10.24 18.40
C PHE A 451 2.04 -9.90 19.85
N ALA A 452 2.39 -10.89 20.65
CA ALA A 452 2.75 -10.68 22.07
C ALA A 452 3.89 -9.65 22.23
N LYS A 453 4.91 -9.71 21.36
CA LYS A 453 6.00 -8.72 21.36
C LYS A 453 5.54 -7.30 21.03
N GLN A 454 4.46 -7.16 20.28
CA GLN A 454 3.89 -5.87 19.91
C GLN A 454 3.04 -5.24 21.03
N ASN A 455 2.81 -5.96 22.10
CA ASN A 455 2.07 -5.51 23.28
C ASN A 455 2.97 -5.00 24.40
N ASN A 456 4.27 -5.14 24.30
CA ASN A 456 5.17 -4.89 25.41
C ASN A 456 5.90 -3.56 25.24
N ASN A 457 5.79 -2.72 26.26
CA ASN A 457 6.67 -1.60 26.43
C ASN A 457 7.62 -1.89 27.60
N THR A 458 8.81 -2.40 27.30
CA THR A 458 9.81 -2.79 28.29
C THR A 458 10.35 -1.61 29.08
N ASP A 459 10.37 -0.41 28.50
CA ASP A 459 10.95 0.77 29.15
C ASP A 459 10.02 1.39 30.18
N SER A 460 8.71 1.23 30.04
CA SER A 460 7.73 1.84 30.96
C SER A 460 7.05 0.83 31.88
N GLY A 461 7.27 -0.47 31.68
CA GLY A 461 6.57 -1.50 32.44
C GLY A 461 5.07 -1.59 32.17
N MET A 462 4.57 -0.80 31.22
CA MET A 462 3.15 -0.78 30.91
C MET A 462 2.79 -1.92 29.97
N ILE A 463 1.75 -2.65 30.30
CA ILE A 463 1.14 -3.66 29.45
C ILE A 463 -0.12 -3.01 28.84
N ALA A 464 -0.13 -2.86 27.54
CA ALA A 464 -1.30 -2.36 26.82
C ALA A 464 -1.44 -3.13 25.50
N ASN A 465 -2.65 -3.19 24.96
CA ASN A 465 -2.89 -3.86 23.69
C ASN A 465 -2.46 -2.97 22.51
N PHE A 466 -1.17 -2.89 22.25
CA PHE A 466 -0.60 -2.08 21.17
C PHE A 466 -0.65 -2.75 19.80
N ALA A 467 -0.87 -4.04 19.74
CA ALA A 467 -0.97 -4.77 18.50
C ALA A 467 -2.33 -4.56 17.82
N GLN A 468 -3.37 -4.32 18.61
CA GLN A 468 -4.71 -4.13 18.08
C GLN A 468 -4.77 -2.89 17.20
N GLY A 469 -5.31 -3.05 15.99
CA GLY A 469 -5.33 -1.99 15.00
C GLY A 469 -4.13 -1.97 14.05
N LEU A 470 -3.16 -2.87 14.20
CA LEU A 470 -2.14 -3.10 13.19
C LEU A 470 -2.80 -3.62 11.91
N ALA A 471 -2.36 -3.11 10.77
CA ALA A 471 -2.78 -3.60 9.46
C ALA A 471 -1.61 -4.16 8.67
N LYS A 472 -1.90 -4.91 7.62
CA LYS A 472 -0.90 -5.30 6.62
C LYS A 472 -1.56 -5.43 5.26
N THR A 473 -0.94 -4.80 4.27
CA THR A 473 -1.31 -4.90 2.86
C THR A 473 -0.35 -5.82 2.13
N THR A 474 -0.90 -6.79 1.41
CA THR A 474 -0.15 -7.71 0.57
C THR A 474 -0.61 -7.55 -0.88
N ASP A 475 0.34 -7.47 -1.79
CA ASP A 475 0.09 -7.37 -3.23
C ASP A 475 0.27 -8.74 -3.88
N MET A 476 -0.74 -9.17 -4.67
CA MET A 476 -0.76 -10.44 -5.39
C MET A 476 -1.15 -10.22 -6.85
N ILE A 477 -0.69 -11.11 -7.71
CA ILE A 477 -1.03 -11.12 -9.13
C ILE A 477 -1.65 -12.47 -9.45
N PHE A 478 -2.79 -12.45 -10.14
CA PHE A 478 -3.44 -13.64 -10.67
C PHE A 478 -3.50 -13.49 -12.19
N PHE A 479 -2.84 -14.37 -12.90
CA PHE A 479 -2.76 -14.39 -14.35
C PHE A 479 -3.37 -15.66 -14.91
N PHE A 480 -4.42 -15.54 -15.70
CA PHE A 480 -5.13 -16.62 -16.38
C PHE A 480 -4.70 -16.63 -17.85
N HIS A 481 -4.22 -17.78 -18.35
CA HIS A 481 -3.59 -17.81 -19.66
C HIS A 481 -3.82 -19.14 -20.41
N GLY A 482 -3.65 -19.11 -21.70
CA GLY A 482 -3.60 -20.32 -22.53
C GLY A 482 -2.24 -21.03 -22.40
N THR A 483 -2.23 -22.28 -22.77
CA THR A 483 -1.03 -23.08 -22.97
C THR A 483 -0.98 -23.47 -24.44
N ASP A 484 -0.20 -22.75 -25.27
CA ASP A 484 -0.12 -23.04 -26.71
C ASP A 484 0.50 -24.41 -27.00
N LYS A 485 -0.31 -25.34 -27.43
CA LYS A 485 0.13 -26.64 -28.00
C LYS A 485 0.79 -26.48 -29.37
N ALA A 486 0.70 -25.36 -30.03
CA ALA A 486 0.87 -25.24 -31.49
C ALA A 486 2.32 -25.19 -31.97
N SER A 487 3.30 -25.00 -31.13
CA SER A 487 4.67 -24.88 -31.58
C SER A 487 5.67 -25.68 -30.73
N SER A 488 5.85 -26.94 -31.07
CA SER A 488 7.02 -27.73 -30.72
C SER A 488 7.29 -27.93 -29.23
N GLY A 489 6.75 -28.95 -28.58
CA GLY A 489 7.37 -29.71 -27.47
C GLY A 489 8.19 -28.98 -26.40
N SER A 490 8.15 -27.66 -26.35
CA SER A 490 8.90 -26.83 -25.43
C SER A 490 7.99 -26.19 -24.38
N ALA A 491 8.47 -26.05 -23.16
CA ALA A 491 7.82 -25.40 -22.02
C ALA A 491 7.64 -23.87 -22.20
N GLN A 492 7.53 -23.35 -23.41
CA GLN A 492 7.59 -21.92 -23.73
C GLN A 492 6.42 -21.09 -23.16
N PRO A 493 5.15 -21.53 -23.21
CA PRO A 493 4.03 -20.71 -22.69
C PRO A 493 4.11 -20.46 -21.19
N GLN A 494 4.60 -21.42 -20.43
CA GLN A 494 4.77 -21.28 -18.99
C GLN A 494 5.95 -20.36 -18.64
N VAL A 495 6.99 -20.34 -19.50
CA VAL A 495 8.09 -19.37 -19.38
C VAL A 495 7.60 -17.96 -19.65
N ASP A 496 6.74 -17.78 -20.64
CA ASP A 496 6.16 -16.47 -20.96
C ASP A 496 5.22 -15.98 -19.85
N ALA A 497 4.40 -16.86 -19.28
CA ALA A 497 3.58 -16.56 -18.12
C ALA A 497 4.42 -16.17 -16.89
N ALA A 498 5.50 -16.90 -16.63
CA ALA A 498 6.44 -16.58 -15.56
C ALA A 498 7.12 -15.22 -15.77
N ASN A 499 7.56 -14.93 -17.01
CA ASN A 499 8.16 -13.63 -17.33
C ASN A 499 7.16 -12.48 -17.19
N GLN A 500 5.92 -12.69 -17.60
CA GLN A 500 4.85 -11.70 -17.43
C GLN A 500 4.63 -11.37 -15.95
N VAL A 501 4.47 -12.37 -15.08
CA VAL A 501 4.25 -12.09 -13.65
C VAL A 501 5.49 -11.49 -12.98
N LYS A 502 6.70 -11.91 -13.36
CA LYS A 502 7.95 -11.30 -12.86
C LYS A 502 8.04 -9.82 -13.24
N THR A 503 7.63 -9.47 -14.46
CA THR A 503 7.51 -8.05 -14.86
C THR A 503 6.48 -7.30 -14.03
N LEU A 504 5.32 -7.91 -13.75
CA LEU A 504 4.26 -7.28 -12.95
C LEU A 504 4.62 -7.17 -11.46
N MET A 505 5.44 -8.08 -10.93
CA MET A 505 5.98 -8.00 -9.56
C MET A 505 7.01 -6.88 -9.41
N ARG A 506 7.82 -6.64 -10.45
CA ARG A 506 8.80 -5.56 -10.50
C ARG A 506 8.55 -4.69 -11.74
N PRO A 507 7.45 -3.92 -11.76
CA PRO A 507 7.05 -3.21 -12.97
C PRO A 507 8.05 -2.13 -13.36
N PRO A 508 8.13 -1.83 -14.66
CA PRO A 508 8.75 -0.60 -15.15
C PRO A 508 8.17 0.63 -14.45
N VAL A 509 8.95 1.68 -14.35
CA VAL A 509 8.57 2.90 -13.63
C VAL A 509 8.53 4.08 -14.57
N ALA A 510 7.33 4.57 -14.84
CA ALA A 510 7.11 5.80 -15.58
C ALA A 510 7.27 7.03 -14.68
N HIS A 511 7.98 8.04 -15.15
CA HIS A 511 8.12 9.31 -14.43
C HIS A 511 8.20 10.49 -15.39
N ALA A 512 7.65 11.64 -15.00
CA ALA A 512 7.90 12.90 -15.68
C ALA A 512 9.34 13.36 -15.42
N SER A 513 9.88 14.23 -16.27
CA SER A 513 11.23 14.72 -16.06
C SER A 513 11.39 15.42 -14.70
N PRO A 514 12.55 15.30 -14.03
CA PRO A 514 12.84 15.99 -12.77
C PRO A 514 12.64 17.51 -12.84
N GLU A 515 12.97 18.12 -13.98
CA GLU A 515 12.77 19.54 -14.24
C GLU A 515 11.28 19.90 -14.23
N TRP A 516 10.41 19.00 -14.69
CA TRP A 516 8.96 19.24 -14.64
C TRP A 516 8.46 19.25 -13.21
N TYR A 517 8.84 18.27 -12.38
CA TYR A 517 8.46 18.25 -10.95
C TYR A 517 8.95 19.51 -10.24
N SER A 518 10.19 19.94 -10.48
CA SER A 518 10.74 21.18 -9.92
C SER A 518 9.97 22.43 -10.38
N LYS A 519 9.68 22.54 -11.68
CA LYS A 519 8.96 23.68 -12.28
C LYS A 519 7.50 23.77 -11.80
N SER A 520 6.87 22.67 -11.50
CA SER A 520 5.48 22.65 -11.04
C SER A 520 5.28 23.27 -9.67
N GLU A 521 6.33 23.29 -8.83
CA GLU A 521 6.31 23.68 -7.42
C GLU A 521 5.28 22.88 -6.58
N ALA A 522 4.81 21.72 -7.06
CA ALA A 522 3.82 20.90 -6.36
C ALA A 522 4.32 20.36 -5.01
N PHE A 523 5.63 20.14 -4.90
CA PHE A 523 6.35 19.79 -3.67
C PHE A 523 7.07 20.99 -3.05
N GLY A 524 6.68 22.22 -3.38
CA GLY A 524 7.42 23.41 -3.06
C GLY A 524 8.66 23.59 -3.92
N LYS A 525 9.57 24.46 -3.51
CA LYS A 525 10.81 24.73 -4.23
C LYS A 525 11.79 23.58 -4.04
N MET A 526 12.09 22.88 -5.11
CA MET A 526 12.97 21.71 -5.12
C MET A 526 14.04 21.88 -6.20
N ALA A 527 15.30 21.55 -5.87
CA ALA A 527 16.38 21.48 -6.83
C ALA A 527 16.46 20.06 -7.42
N VAL A 528 16.58 19.96 -8.75
CA VAL A 528 16.92 18.69 -9.41
C VAL A 528 18.35 18.29 -9.10
N ALA A 529 18.68 17.01 -9.25
CA ALA A 529 20.04 16.53 -9.15
C ALA A 529 20.91 17.22 -10.24
N SER A 530 22.10 17.64 -9.87
CA SER A 530 22.90 18.51 -10.73
C SER A 530 24.41 18.33 -10.49
N ASP A 531 25.18 18.37 -11.56
CA ASP A 531 26.66 18.36 -11.50
C ASP A 531 27.26 19.54 -10.71
N ALA A 532 26.51 20.63 -10.58
CA ALA A 532 26.92 21.77 -9.74
C ALA A 532 27.08 21.40 -8.26
N PHE A 533 26.39 20.33 -7.83
CA PHE A 533 26.45 19.78 -6.47
C PHE A 533 26.88 18.31 -6.46
N ALA A 534 27.71 17.89 -7.40
CA ALA A 534 28.11 16.50 -7.62
C ALA A 534 28.63 15.78 -6.37
N ASP A 535 29.35 16.47 -5.48
CA ASP A 535 29.84 15.89 -4.23
C ASP A 535 28.71 15.58 -3.25
N TYR A 536 27.70 16.43 -3.20
CA TYR A 536 26.52 16.23 -2.38
C TYR A 536 25.65 15.11 -2.93
N GLU A 537 25.40 15.07 -4.23
CA GLU A 537 24.62 14.01 -4.89
C GLU A 537 25.29 12.65 -4.69
N ARG A 538 26.60 12.54 -4.92
CA ARG A 538 27.35 11.30 -4.63
C ARG A 538 27.25 10.85 -3.18
N HIS A 539 27.17 11.81 -2.24
CA HIS A 539 27.01 11.47 -0.84
C HIS A 539 25.61 10.91 -0.52
N LEU A 540 24.56 11.43 -1.18
CA LEU A 540 23.19 10.90 -1.07
C LEU A 540 23.12 9.49 -1.65
N ASP A 541 23.66 9.27 -2.85
CA ASP A 541 23.70 7.94 -3.49
C ASP A 541 24.47 6.94 -2.62
N HIS A 542 25.65 7.34 -2.11
CA HIS A 542 26.43 6.48 -1.23
C HIS A 542 25.67 6.10 0.07
N LYS A 543 24.90 7.02 0.65
CA LYS A 543 24.07 6.70 1.80
C LYS A 543 22.93 5.73 1.47
N PHE A 544 22.34 5.90 0.30
CA PHE A 544 21.31 4.98 -0.19
C PHE A 544 21.89 3.58 -0.42
N ASP A 545 23.01 3.47 -1.11
CA ASP A 545 23.72 2.21 -1.35
C ASP A 545 24.12 1.53 -0.03
N TRP A 546 24.62 2.32 0.93
CA TRP A 546 24.99 1.84 2.26
C TRP A 546 23.76 1.30 3.00
N MET A 547 22.63 1.99 2.94
CA MET A 547 21.37 1.52 3.53
C MET A 547 20.92 0.20 2.90
N ARG A 548 20.93 0.11 1.54
CA ARG A 548 20.58 -1.12 0.81
C ARG A 548 21.51 -2.27 1.15
N TYR A 549 22.80 -1.98 1.30
CA TYR A 549 23.78 -2.95 1.75
C TYR A 549 23.46 -3.49 3.15
N ASN A 550 23.15 -2.61 4.11
CA ASN A 550 22.82 -3.04 5.46
C ASN A 550 21.49 -3.81 5.51
N GLN A 551 20.53 -3.46 4.69
CA GLN A 551 19.29 -4.23 4.57
C GLN A 551 19.55 -5.69 4.19
N GLN A 552 20.54 -5.95 3.31
CA GLN A 552 20.96 -7.31 2.94
C GLN A 552 21.80 -7.96 4.04
N TRP A 553 22.66 -7.19 4.67
CA TRP A 553 23.60 -7.67 5.69
C TRP A 553 22.92 -8.05 7.00
N GLU A 554 21.95 -7.27 7.45
CA GLU A 554 21.22 -7.44 8.71
C GLU A 554 19.79 -7.93 8.49
N PRO A 555 19.48 -8.67 7.47
CA PRO A 555 18.20 -8.95 6.78
C PRO A 555 17.00 -8.18 7.36
N TRP A 556 16.83 -6.92 6.94
CA TRP A 556 15.68 -6.10 7.32
C TRP A 556 14.43 -6.53 6.54
N TYR A 557 13.99 -7.75 6.79
CA TYR A 557 12.92 -8.42 6.08
C TYR A 557 11.90 -8.99 7.06
N GLY A 558 10.79 -9.45 6.56
CA GLY A 558 9.70 -10.04 7.31
C GLY A 558 8.38 -9.28 7.14
N MET A 559 7.28 -9.97 7.37
CA MET A 559 5.93 -9.44 7.13
C MET A 559 5.66 -8.11 7.83
N LEU A 560 6.16 -7.94 9.06
CA LEU A 560 5.95 -6.73 9.85
C LEU A 560 7.10 -5.73 9.77
N ASN A 561 8.26 -6.13 9.25
CA ASN A 561 9.49 -5.32 9.32
C ASN A 561 9.91 -4.73 7.98
N TYR A 562 9.59 -5.40 6.85
CA TYR A 562 10.04 -4.93 5.55
C TYR A 562 9.47 -3.55 5.20
N GLY A 563 10.37 -2.65 4.80
CA GLY A 563 10.08 -1.24 4.53
C GLY A 563 10.52 -0.28 5.63
N ASP A 564 10.86 -0.78 6.82
CA ASP A 564 11.52 0.02 7.87
C ASP A 564 13.03 -0.22 7.89
N PHE A 565 13.72 0.54 8.68
CA PHE A 565 15.18 0.57 8.81
C PHE A 565 15.58 0.31 10.24
N LEU A 566 16.59 -0.55 10.45
CA LEU A 566 17.21 -0.69 11.75
C LEU A 566 18.20 0.44 12.00
N THR A 567 18.20 0.95 13.19
CA THR A 567 19.16 1.92 13.69
C THR A 567 19.71 1.50 15.03
N TYR A 568 20.83 2.12 15.41
CA TYR A 568 21.47 1.90 16.70
C TYR A 568 21.36 3.16 17.54
N TYR A 569 20.80 3.01 18.72
CA TYR A 569 20.62 4.09 19.66
C TYR A 569 21.59 3.93 20.83
N TYR A 570 22.03 5.01 21.44
CA TYR A 570 22.94 5.00 22.59
C TYR A 570 24.20 4.12 22.40
N ARG A 571 25.15 4.60 21.61
CA ARG A 571 26.47 3.96 21.44
C ARG A 571 26.46 2.52 20.93
N ASN A 572 25.50 2.19 20.07
CA ASN A 572 25.30 0.85 19.53
C ASN A 572 24.86 -0.20 20.57
N GLU A 573 24.38 0.21 21.72
CA GLU A 573 23.89 -0.71 22.75
C GLU A 573 22.46 -1.18 22.47
N TRP A 574 21.65 -0.37 21.73
CA TRP A 574 20.25 -0.68 21.44
C TRP A 574 20.00 -0.63 19.95
N GLN A 575 19.64 -1.75 19.40
CA GLN A 575 19.11 -1.87 18.05
C GLN A 575 17.60 -1.62 18.10
N MET A 576 17.09 -0.76 17.23
CA MET A 576 15.67 -0.46 17.16
C MET A 576 15.23 -0.14 15.73
N TRP A 577 13.99 -0.44 15.43
CA TRP A 577 13.36 0.00 14.22
C TRP A 577 13.13 1.51 14.25
N THR A 578 13.37 2.20 13.14
CA THR A 578 13.23 3.66 13.06
C THR A 578 11.78 4.10 13.09
N ASN A 579 10.85 3.21 12.68
CA ASN A 579 9.45 3.55 12.45
C ASN A 579 9.33 4.78 11.55
N ASN A 580 10.16 4.82 10.51
CA ASN A 580 10.24 5.90 9.53
C ASN A 580 10.56 7.29 10.14
N GLU A 581 11.14 7.39 11.31
CA GLU A 581 11.55 8.67 11.91
C GLU A 581 12.83 9.20 11.25
N PRO A 582 12.88 10.40 10.67
CA PRO A 582 11.82 11.42 10.51
C PRO A 582 11.26 11.50 9.08
N ALA A 583 10.33 10.68 8.69
CA ALA A 583 9.72 10.65 7.35
C ALA A 583 10.69 10.17 6.24
N ASN A 584 11.33 9.05 6.47
CA ASN A 584 12.29 8.48 5.52
C ASN A 584 11.64 8.14 4.17
N ASP A 585 10.39 7.67 4.16
CA ASP A 585 9.64 7.39 2.94
C ASP A 585 9.45 8.64 2.08
N TYR A 586 9.11 9.78 2.69
CA TYR A 586 8.99 11.05 1.97
C TYR A 586 10.33 11.49 1.36
N MET A 587 11.42 11.30 2.07
CA MET A 587 12.76 11.59 1.55
C MET A 587 13.06 10.76 0.28
N TRP A 588 12.68 9.48 0.26
CA TRP A 588 12.90 8.63 -0.93
C TRP A 588 11.98 9.02 -2.08
N TRP A 589 10.73 9.42 -1.82
CA TRP A 589 9.86 10.00 -2.85
C TRP A 589 10.47 11.27 -3.46
N LEU A 590 11.04 12.17 -2.64
CA LEU A 590 11.73 13.36 -3.13
C LEU A 590 12.96 13.01 -3.98
N GLN A 591 13.75 12.01 -3.56
CA GLN A 591 14.90 11.57 -4.36
C GLN A 591 14.45 10.95 -5.69
N PHE A 592 13.38 10.18 -5.70
CA PHE A 592 12.82 9.67 -6.95
C PHE A 592 12.47 10.79 -7.94
N ILE A 593 11.69 11.78 -7.53
CA ILE A 593 11.27 12.86 -8.41
C ILE A 593 12.42 13.82 -8.80
N ARG A 594 13.50 13.88 -8.01
CA ARG A 594 14.71 14.65 -8.31
C ARG A 594 15.63 13.97 -9.32
N THR A 595 15.63 12.66 -9.39
CA THR A 595 16.61 11.88 -10.15
C THR A 595 16.01 10.99 -11.23
N GLY A 596 14.74 10.59 -11.09
CA GLY A 596 14.12 9.58 -11.92
C GLY A 596 14.61 8.13 -11.65
N ASN A 597 15.40 7.91 -10.61
CA ASN A 597 15.96 6.60 -10.31
C ASN A 597 14.87 5.66 -9.73
N PRO A 598 14.55 4.53 -10.37
CA PRO A 598 13.47 3.63 -9.96
C PRO A 598 13.74 2.91 -8.63
N ASP A 599 14.98 2.82 -8.18
CA ASP A 599 15.29 2.20 -6.89
C ASP A 599 14.84 3.06 -5.71
N TYR A 600 14.92 4.40 -5.83
CA TYR A 600 14.31 5.30 -4.84
C TYR A 600 12.79 5.13 -4.78
N TYR A 601 12.13 4.99 -5.94
CA TYR A 601 10.69 4.72 -6.01
C TYR A 601 10.31 3.42 -5.27
N ARG A 602 11.04 2.33 -5.53
CA ARG A 602 10.76 1.03 -4.91
C ARG A 602 10.93 1.06 -3.39
N VAL A 603 11.98 1.71 -2.89
CA VAL A 603 12.20 1.88 -1.45
C VAL A 603 11.15 2.81 -0.84
N ALA A 604 10.83 3.92 -1.47
CA ALA A 604 9.78 4.84 -1.01
C ALA A 604 8.43 4.13 -0.87
N LYS A 605 8.06 3.32 -1.87
CA LYS A 605 6.82 2.56 -1.89
C LYS A 605 6.78 1.53 -0.75
N ALA A 606 7.85 0.76 -0.56
CA ALA A 606 7.94 -0.23 0.52
C ALA A 606 7.87 0.44 1.90
N SER A 607 8.59 1.55 2.09
CA SER A 607 8.62 2.29 3.34
C SER A 607 7.27 2.96 3.64
N SER A 608 6.62 3.58 2.65
CA SER A 608 5.27 4.14 2.83
C SER A 608 4.24 3.05 3.15
N LYS A 609 4.32 1.87 2.49
CA LYS A 609 3.43 0.73 2.80
C LYS A 609 3.60 0.27 4.23
N HIS A 610 4.85 0.12 4.69
CA HIS A 610 5.15 -0.25 6.07
C HIS A 610 4.53 0.74 7.06
N THR A 611 4.81 2.03 6.91
CA THR A 611 4.37 3.04 7.87
C THR A 611 2.86 3.27 7.87
N MET A 612 2.20 3.14 6.72
CA MET A 612 0.75 3.16 6.65
C MET A 612 0.10 2.00 7.39
N ASP A 613 0.69 0.82 7.30
CA ASP A 613 0.10 -0.41 7.82
C ASP A 613 0.51 -0.68 9.26
N ILE A 614 1.82 -0.65 9.53
CA ILE A 614 2.39 -1.11 10.78
C ILE A 614 2.52 0.02 11.81
N ASP A 615 2.90 1.22 11.37
CA ASP A 615 3.17 2.35 12.24
C ASP A 615 1.95 3.25 12.48
N ASN A 616 0.77 2.76 12.15
CA ASN A 616 -0.48 3.47 12.37
C ASN A 616 -1.56 2.56 12.96
N VAL A 617 -2.54 3.15 13.63
CA VAL A 617 -3.66 2.43 14.26
C VAL A 617 -4.87 2.49 13.36
N HIS A 618 -5.43 1.33 13.00
CA HIS A 618 -6.59 1.19 12.10
C HIS A 618 -7.83 0.65 12.78
N TRP A 619 -7.72 0.16 14.01
CA TRP A 619 -8.84 -0.39 14.75
C TRP A 619 -8.62 -0.33 16.25
N PRO A 620 -9.33 0.48 17.00
CA PRO A 620 -9.43 0.38 18.44
C PRO A 620 -10.64 -0.46 18.82
N LYS A 621 -10.42 -1.68 19.32
CA LYS A 621 -11.53 -2.48 19.81
C LYS A 621 -12.04 -1.95 21.14
N ASP A 622 -11.11 -1.59 22.02
CA ASP A 622 -11.44 -1.14 23.36
C ASP A 622 -10.58 0.07 23.74
N PRO A 623 -11.15 1.26 23.58
CA PRO A 623 -10.45 2.49 23.94
C PRO A 623 -10.11 2.61 25.44
N GLU A 624 -10.68 1.78 26.31
CA GLU A 624 -10.39 1.82 27.74
C GLU A 624 -8.94 1.47 28.05
N TYR A 625 -8.33 0.62 27.22
CA TYR A 625 -6.94 0.15 27.46
C TYR A 625 -5.88 1.11 26.95
N VAL A 626 -6.26 2.10 26.21
CA VAL A 626 -5.33 3.03 25.62
C VAL A 626 -5.66 4.43 26.12
N GLY A 627 -5.02 4.83 27.18
CA GLY A 627 -4.96 6.23 27.52
C GLY A 627 -6.07 6.80 28.41
N ASP A 628 -6.79 5.99 29.13
CA ASP A 628 -7.50 6.50 30.31
C ASP A 628 -6.52 6.58 31.46
N THR A 629 -5.49 7.39 31.30
CA THR A 629 -4.48 7.40 32.32
C THR A 629 -4.00 8.79 32.57
N ASN A 630 -3.53 8.91 33.76
CA ASN A 630 -2.90 10.02 34.37
C ASN A 630 -2.02 10.81 33.40
N GLU A 631 -2.25 12.09 33.26
CA GLU A 631 -1.52 13.02 32.39
C GLU A 631 0.02 12.94 32.57
N SER A 632 0.51 12.49 33.69
CA SER A 632 1.94 12.36 33.95
C SER A 632 2.60 11.22 33.17
N LEU A 633 1.86 10.18 32.81
CA LEU A 633 2.35 9.11 31.93
C LEU A 633 2.40 9.53 30.47
N HIS A 634 1.72 10.61 30.14
CA HIS A 634 1.64 11.12 28.79
C HIS A 634 2.85 11.87 28.33
N ALA A 635 3.71 12.28 29.21
CA ALA A 635 4.93 13.01 28.84
C ALA A 635 5.80 12.24 27.84
N PHE A 636 5.64 10.92 27.78
CA PHE A 636 6.44 10.10 26.90
C PHE A 636 5.69 9.37 25.79
N GLN A 637 4.42 8.98 25.95
CA GLN A 637 3.91 7.94 25.07
C GLN A 637 2.48 8.12 24.61
N TRP A 638 1.64 8.65 25.45
CA TRP A 638 0.21 8.57 25.21
C TRP A 638 -0.31 9.92 24.99
N ALA A 639 -1.01 10.00 24.03
CA ALA A 639 -2.06 10.92 24.11
C ALA A 639 -3.00 10.48 25.21
N ALA A 640 -3.26 11.33 26.16
CA ALA A 640 -4.42 11.18 26.98
C ALA A 640 -5.64 11.13 26.06
N GLN A 641 -6.12 9.92 25.80
CA GLN A 641 -7.35 9.73 25.09
C GLN A 641 -8.44 9.63 26.13
N PRO A 642 -9.48 10.46 26.13
CA PRO A 642 -10.62 10.20 26.94
C PRO A 642 -11.18 8.82 26.64
N LYS A 643 -11.63 8.13 27.67
CA LYS A 643 -12.36 6.87 27.57
C LYS A 643 -13.41 6.94 26.45
N GLY A 644 -13.42 5.96 25.56
CA GLY A 644 -14.34 5.93 24.44
C GLY A 644 -13.91 6.72 23.19
N SER A 645 -12.70 7.26 23.16
CA SER A 645 -12.21 8.01 21.99
C SER A 645 -11.64 7.11 20.91
N PRO A 646 -11.86 7.43 19.64
CA PRO A 646 -11.29 6.64 18.54
C PRO A 646 -9.80 6.89 18.41
N TYR A 647 -9.02 5.81 18.29
CA TYR A 647 -7.56 5.86 18.10
C TYR A 647 -7.14 5.76 16.65
N ILE A 648 -8.02 5.38 15.76
CA ILE A 648 -7.74 5.23 14.34
C ILE A 648 -7.06 6.51 13.84
N GLY A 649 -5.91 6.33 13.20
CA GLY A 649 -5.08 7.43 12.70
C GLY A 649 -4.00 7.92 13.66
N MET A 650 -3.90 7.33 14.86
CA MET A 650 -2.82 7.59 15.80
C MET A 650 -1.56 6.82 15.40
N GLY A 651 -0.41 7.42 15.59
CA GLY A 651 0.87 6.78 15.35
C GLY A 651 1.13 5.61 16.30
N ARG A 652 1.82 4.63 15.79
CA ARG A 652 2.25 3.44 16.49
C ARG A 652 3.75 3.23 16.25
N ARG A 653 4.45 2.73 17.24
CA ARG A 653 5.80 2.22 17.05
C ARG A 653 5.74 0.71 17.12
N HIS A 654 6.14 0.03 16.06
CA HIS A 654 6.39 -1.39 16.17
C HIS A 654 7.79 -1.59 16.79
N ALA A 655 7.93 -2.62 17.55
CA ALA A 655 9.21 -2.95 18.13
C ALA A 655 9.43 -4.44 18.05
N ASP A 656 10.65 -4.77 17.76
CA ASP A 656 11.14 -6.12 17.91
C ASP A 656 11.81 -6.32 19.28
N GLN A 657 12.35 -5.28 19.88
CA GLN A 657 13.21 -5.47 21.03
C GLN A 657 13.01 -4.53 22.23
N HIS A 658 12.69 -3.25 22.06
CA HIS A 658 12.77 -2.33 23.20
C HIS A 658 11.48 -1.66 23.62
N TYR A 659 10.67 -1.13 22.73
CA TYR A 659 9.34 -0.65 23.11
C TYR A 659 8.40 -0.48 21.96
N THR A 660 7.21 -0.98 22.12
CA THR A 660 6.04 -0.62 21.36
C THR A 660 5.31 0.48 22.08
N SER A 661 4.72 1.40 21.35
CA SER A 661 3.90 2.44 21.95
C SER A 661 2.94 3.01 20.94
N LEU A 662 1.81 3.52 21.44
CA LEU A 662 0.97 4.41 20.66
C LEU A 662 1.44 5.84 20.92
N LEU A 663 1.70 6.60 19.85
CA LEU A 663 2.36 7.88 20.00
C LEU A 663 1.86 8.89 18.96
N SER A 664 1.05 9.82 19.39
CA SER A 664 0.52 10.88 18.51
C SER A 664 1.59 11.77 17.87
N ALA A 665 2.79 11.76 18.42
CA ALA A 665 3.95 12.46 17.88
C ALA A 665 4.81 11.59 16.94
N HIS A 666 4.29 10.43 16.49
CA HIS A 666 5.03 9.50 15.65
C HIS A 666 4.24 9.15 14.39
N VAL A 667 3.85 10.18 13.66
CA VAL A 667 3.10 10.09 12.41
C VAL A 667 3.71 11.04 11.39
N TRP A 668 3.97 10.54 10.18
CA TRP A 668 4.50 11.31 9.06
C TRP A 668 3.69 11.00 7.81
N VAL A 669 2.81 11.91 7.44
CA VAL A 669 1.82 11.72 6.37
C VAL A 669 2.37 12.04 4.98
N ALA A 670 3.44 12.84 4.91
CA ALA A 670 3.94 13.38 3.64
C ALA A 670 4.33 12.28 2.62
N GLY A 671 4.92 11.18 3.07
CA GLY A 671 5.23 10.04 2.21
C GLY A 671 3.99 9.32 1.69
N TRP A 672 2.95 9.20 2.53
CA TRP A 672 1.68 8.57 2.14
C TRP A 672 0.93 9.36 1.08
N VAL A 673 0.87 10.68 1.25
CA VAL A 673 0.27 11.59 0.26
C VAL A 673 1.10 11.60 -1.03
N SER A 674 2.43 11.51 -0.94
CA SER A 674 3.30 11.37 -2.10
C SER A 674 3.05 10.06 -2.85
N SER A 675 2.89 8.94 -2.15
CA SER A 675 2.51 7.64 -2.73
C SER A 675 1.15 7.72 -3.45
N TYR A 676 0.17 8.39 -2.84
CA TYR A 676 -1.12 8.63 -3.50
C TYR A 676 -0.99 9.42 -4.79
N TYR A 677 -0.24 10.52 -4.77
CA TYR A 677 -0.08 11.36 -5.95
C TYR A 677 0.74 10.70 -7.04
N LEU A 678 1.90 10.12 -6.71
CA LEU A 678 2.89 9.65 -7.69
C LEU A 678 2.59 8.24 -8.22
N ASP A 679 2.05 7.34 -7.37
CA ASP A 679 1.84 5.91 -7.64
C ASP A 679 0.35 5.52 -7.72
N GLY A 680 -0.57 6.45 -7.50
CA GLY A 680 -2.00 6.13 -7.46
C GLY A 680 -2.43 5.28 -6.27
N ASN A 681 -1.64 5.24 -5.22
CA ASN A 681 -1.92 4.42 -4.04
C ASN A 681 -3.04 5.03 -3.18
N HIS A 682 -4.26 4.55 -3.37
CA HIS A 682 -5.44 5.02 -2.65
C HIS A 682 -5.33 4.91 -1.13
N ARG A 683 -4.62 3.88 -0.64
CA ARG A 683 -4.42 3.68 0.79
C ARG A 683 -3.67 4.85 1.44
N GLY A 684 -2.74 5.48 0.70
CA GLY A 684 -2.00 6.65 1.19
C GLY A 684 -2.93 7.79 1.63
N LEU A 685 -3.93 8.11 0.81
CA LEU A 685 -4.90 9.15 1.16
C LEU A 685 -5.90 8.68 2.23
N GLU A 686 -6.24 7.38 2.29
CA GLU A 686 -7.12 6.84 3.32
C GLU A 686 -6.52 6.96 4.71
N VAL A 687 -5.30 6.44 4.89
CA VAL A 687 -4.60 6.48 6.18
C VAL A 687 -4.29 7.93 6.59
N ALA A 688 -3.95 8.79 5.63
CA ALA A 688 -3.81 10.21 5.88
C ALA A 688 -5.11 10.86 6.43
N LYS A 689 -6.27 10.48 5.87
CA LYS A 689 -7.57 10.95 6.38
C LYS A 689 -7.91 10.37 7.76
N GLU A 690 -7.54 9.14 8.06
CA GLU A 690 -7.66 8.58 9.41
C GLU A 690 -6.92 9.46 10.42
N THR A 691 -5.68 9.83 10.11
CA THR A 691 -4.87 10.74 10.93
C THR A 691 -5.50 12.14 11.07
N ALA A 692 -6.02 12.71 9.98
CA ALA A 692 -6.71 14.00 10.07
C ALA A 692 -7.98 13.93 10.94
N ASN A 693 -8.78 12.86 10.79
CA ASN A 693 -9.97 12.63 11.61
C ASN A 693 -9.59 12.49 13.09
N TYR A 694 -8.48 11.83 13.40
CA TYR A 694 -7.95 11.74 14.74
C TYR A 694 -7.62 13.13 15.30
N TYR A 695 -6.99 14.00 14.52
CA TYR A 695 -6.69 15.37 14.94
C TYR A 695 -7.95 16.22 15.15
N VAL A 696 -8.92 16.15 14.24
CA VAL A 696 -10.18 16.91 14.32
C VAL A 696 -11.03 16.49 15.51
N LYS A 697 -11.13 15.20 15.78
CA LYS A 697 -11.89 14.66 16.92
C LYS A 697 -11.28 15.03 18.27
N ARG A 698 -10.11 15.53 18.23
CA ARG A 698 -9.32 16.15 19.28
C ARG A 698 -9.62 15.63 20.68
N VAL A 699 -8.83 14.73 21.03
CA VAL A 699 -8.89 14.09 22.31
C VAL A 699 -7.91 14.69 23.30
N PHE A 700 -6.96 15.48 22.79
CA PHE A 700 -6.00 16.15 23.63
C PHE A 700 -6.61 17.40 24.24
N GLY A 701 -6.62 17.48 25.57
CA GLY A 701 -6.74 18.74 26.26
C GLY A 701 -5.64 19.73 25.82
N GLU A 702 -5.81 20.98 26.10
CA GLU A 702 -4.88 22.05 25.71
C GLU A 702 -3.42 21.78 26.11
N HIS A 703 -3.20 21.04 27.18
CA HIS A 703 -1.87 20.72 27.70
C HIS A 703 -1.09 19.67 26.86
N GLY A 704 -1.74 18.91 26.00
CA GLY A 704 -1.09 17.87 25.18
C GLY A 704 -0.47 18.36 23.86
N LEU A 705 -0.79 19.59 23.43
CA LEU A 705 -0.36 20.14 22.13
C LEU A 705 0.87 21.04 22.29
N THR A 706 2.00 20.45 22.60
CA THR A 706 3.29 21.16 22.68
C THR A 706 4.38 20.40 21.93
N GLY A 707 5.46 21.08 21.60
CA GLY A 707 6.65 20.48 20.98
C GLY A 707 6.32 19.68 19.73
N ARG A 708 6.89 18.48 19.61
CA ARG A 708 6.77 17.60 18.45
C ARG A 708 5.31 17.31 18.08
N ARG A 709 4.42 17.10 19.05
CA ARG A 709 3.00 16.81 18.79
C ARG A 709 2.30 17.95 18.05
N LEU A 710 2.64 19.18 18.37
CA LEU A 710 2.04 20.34 17.73
C LEU A 710 2.55 20.51 16.29
N TYR A 711 3.86 20.65 16.07
CA TYR A 711 4.32 20.98 14.71
C TYR A 711 4.30 19.80 13.74
N LEU A 712 4.44 18.55 14.18
CA LEU A 712 4.19 17.41 13.28
C LEU A 712 2.72 17.35 12.85
N SER A 713 1.79 17.62 13.77
CA SER A 713 0.38 17.66 13.39
C SER A 713 0.04 18.81 12.44
N VAL A 714 0.71 19.96 12.57
CA VAL A 714 0.59 21.07 11.60
C VAL A 714 1.11 20.64 10.24
N TRP A 715 2.28 20.01 10.16
CA TRP A 715 2.81 19.52 8.90
C TRP A 715 1.90 18.46 8.27
N ASN A 716 1.50 17.44 9.03
CA ASN A 716 0.60 16.39 8.55
C ASN A 716 -0.73 16.95 8.04
N LEU A 717 -1.36 17.87 8.79
CA LEU A 717 -2.59 18.51 8.37
C LEU A 717 -2.40 19.38 7.12
N ALA A 718 -1.26 20.04 6.95
CA ALA A 718 -0.98 20.82 5.75
C ALA A 718 -0.97 19.92 4.49
N GLU A 719 -0.31 18.77 4.55
CA GLU A 719 -0.30 17.79 3.46
C GLU A 719 -1.70 17.25 3.16
N ILE A 720 -2.47 16.93 4.20
CA ILE A 720 -3.82 16.38 4.04
C ILE A 720 -4.81 17.43 3.53
N VAL A 721 -4.73 18.65 4.02
CA VAL A 721 -5.54 19.77 3.53
C VAL A 721 -5.26 20.04 2.06
N ASP A 722 -3.97 20.03 1.68
CA ASP A 722 -3.60 20.17 0.27
C ASP A 722 -4.17 19.04 -0.60
N ALA A 723 -4.19 17.81 -0.11
CA ALA A 723 -4.72 16.68 -0.85
C ALA A 723 -6.25 16.66 -0.93
N THR A 724 -6.94 17.07 0.14
CA THR A 724 -8.39 16.87 0.28
C THR A 724 -9.23 18.13 0.11
N LYS A 725 -8.64 19.30 0.37
CA LYS A 725 -9.36 20.59 0.46
C LYS A 725 -10.54 20.55 1.44
N ASN A 726 -10.48 19.67 2.44
CA ASN A 726 -11.56 19.48 3.42
C ASN A 726 -11.61 20.68 4.39
N PRO A 727 -12.77 21.35 4.56
CA PRO A 727 -12.90 22.53 5.41
C PRO A 727 -12.67 22.24 6.90
N ASP A 728 -13.06 21.06 7.39
CA ASP A 728 -12.87 20.68 8.80
C ASP A 728 -11.38 20.48 9.12
N TYR A 729 -10.64 19.86 8.21
CA TYR A 729 -9.19 19.71 8.35
C TYR A 729 -8.48 21.06 8.24
N THR A 730 -8.99 21.95 7.38
CA THR A 730 -8.46 23.31 7.26
C THR A 730 -8.68 24.11 8.55
N ALA A 731 -9.86 24.02 9.15
CA ALA A 731 -10.16 24.70 10.42
C ALA A 731 -9.24 24.22 11.55
N GLU A 732 -9.03 22.90 11.66
CA GLU A 732 -8.13 22.31 12.65
C GLU A 732 -6.66 22.72 12.41
N LEU A 733 -6.20 22.74 11.15
CA LEU A 733 -4.88 23.23 10.78
C LEU A 733 -4.67 24.68 11.24
N MET A 734 -5.62 25.55 10.95
CA MET A 734 -5.53 26.99 11.30
C MET A 734 -5.49 27.21 12.80
N ASP A 735 -6.31 26.49 13.57
CA ASP A 735 -6.29 26.55 15.04
C ASP A 735 -4.91 26.15 15.60
N ARG A 736 -4.29 25.07 15.06
CA ARG A 736 -2.96 24.63 15.48
C ARG A 736 -1.87 25.63 15.08
N VAL A 737 -1.97 26.23 13.91
CA VAL A 737 -1.02 27.28 13.46
C VAL A 737 -1.11 28.50 14.38
N GLU A 738 -2.32 28.96 14.73
CA GLU A 738 -2.51 30.08 15.67
C GLU A 738 -1.88 29.79 17.02
N ARG A 739 -2.08 28.60 17.58
CA ARG A 739 -1.43 28.16 18.83
C ARG A 739 0.10 28.14 18.72
N MET A 740 0.62 27.63 17.60
CA MET A 740 2.07 27.58 17.35
C MET A 740 2.69 28.99 17.30
N VAL A 741 1.99 29.94 16.67
CA VAL A 741 2.40 31.35 16.61
C VAL A 741 2.34 31.98 18.00
N GLN A 742 1.30 31.71 18.78
CA GLN A 742 1.17 32.23 20.14
C GLN A 742 2.32 31.75 21.03
N PHE A 743 2.64 30.45 21.00
CA PHE A 743 3.80 29.91 21.76
C PHE A 743 5.15 30.52 21.38
N GLN A 744 5.26 31.10 20.20
CA GLN A 744 6.49 31.75 19.78
C GLN A 744 6.65 33.16 20.40
N TYR A 745 5.54 33.78 20.80
CA TYR A 745 5.54 35.13 21.33
C TYR A 745 5.40 35.21 22.87
N ASP A 746 5.00 34.13 23.52
CA ASP A 746 4.97 33.99 24.98
C ASP A 746 6.32 33.46 25.51
#